data_0e9b64ec34b4ba0546373fb0925511a9
#
_entry.id   0e9b64ec34b4ba0546373fb0925511a9
#
_cell.length_a   1.000
_cell.length_b   1.000
_cell.length_c   1.000
_cell.angle_alpha   90.00
_cell.angle_beta   90.00
_cell.angle_gamma   90.00
#
_symmetry.space_group_name_H-M   'P 1'
#
loop_
_entity.id
_entity.type
_entity.pdbx_description
1 polymer ?
#
loop_
_entity_poly.entity_id
_entity_poly.type
_entity_poly.pdbx_seq_one_letter_code
_entity_poly.pdbx_strand_id
1 'polypeptide(L)'
;MVAILMRTTTWFAALFLALLPACLFSQGSQDAAVISVDVSHPGAAISSSMFGIFFEDINFGADGGLYPELVKNRSFEFQEPLTGWHEFLGYSAKGLDSPKGELSVHTEAPLNQTNPHYLRPHAYEPGYAFFNSGFRGIGVEGGAEYRFSAYVRSAGPKTLRATITDESGHEIGSGKLEGFDDHWKRYETVIRMNATAQHGRLNLIIDERGSLDLDMVSLFPVDTWKHRPNGLRKDLVQLLYDLHPGFLRFPGGCIVEGRLLTTRYRWKNTVGDIEKRQTLINRWNDEFDQRPASDYFQSFGLGFFEYFQLAEDIGAKPLPILNCGMACQFNSSETAALNQLDEYVRDALDLIEFANGPVTSPWGKLRADMGHAEPFHLTMIGVGNEQWGPRYVERYKVFAAALKAQHPEIKLVVAAGPFPTGEPFDSMWSTWRQLHADIVDEHYYMSPDWFLTNTGRYDHYDRSGPKVFAGEYAAQSVGATSAENRNNWKTAISEAAFMTGLERNGDVVQMASYAPLLAHVDAWQWKPDAIWFDNLRSYGTPDYYVQKVFANNVGTRIIPVTPEAVGGLYTSATLDENTHELTVKAINYSPSARGAEIRLTGINPSGTIKIITLASADLNAENSFDHPTAVSPESSTLETKSGNIPVQLRPYSVTIYRIPAE
;
A
#
# COMPACT_ATOMS: atom_id res chain seq x y z
N MET A 1 26.05 63.53 -25.21
CA MET A 1 26.22 64.94 -24.72
C MET A 1 26.37 64.80 -23.22
N VAL A 2 27.64 64.81 -22.78
CA VAL A 2 28.27 65.73 -21.80
C VAL A 2 27.71 65.54 -20.38
N ALA A 3 28.48 65.37 -19.29
CA ALA A 3 29.92 65.30 -19.02
C ALA A 3 30.12 64.73 -17.62
N ILE A 4 31.17 64.01 -17.47
CA ILE A 4 32.16 63.85 -16.41
C ILE A 4 32.21 65.01 -15.37
N LEU A 5 32.29 64.67 -14.07
CA LEU A 5 33.22 65.29 -13.16
C LEU A 5 33.60 64.40 -11.98
N MET A 6 34.85 63.98 -11.96
CA MET A 6 35.61 63.52 -10.79
C MET A 6 35.83 64.65 -9.82
N ARG A 7 35.80 64.38 -8.51
CA ARG A 7 36.72 65.01 -7.55
C ARG A 7 37.03 64.10 -6.38
N THR A 8 38.28 63.86 -6.22
CA THR A 8 39.06 63.30 -5.11
C THR A 8 39.05 64.24 -3.88
N THR A 9 39.06 63.69 -2.67
CA THR A 9 40.06 63.97 -1.60
C THR A 9 39.57 63.41 -0.24
N THR A 10 40.42 62.74 0.34
CA THR A 10 41.27 62.77 1.56
C THR A 10 40.72 62.09 2.81
N TRP A 11 41.52 61.19 3.31
CA TRP A 11 41.54 60.42 4.55
C TRP A 11 41.34 61.27 5.83
N PHE A 12 40.52 60.74 6.77
CA PHE A 12 40.75 60.92 8.21
C PHE A 12 40.40 59.57 8.91
N ALA A 13 41.44 58.97 9.45
CA ALA A 13 41.31 57.81 10.34
C ALA A 13 40.90 58.35 11.73
N ALA A 14 39.72 57.94 12.17
CA ALA A 14 39.31 58.10 13.57
C ALA A 14 39.06 56.65 14.16
N LEU A 15 39.95 56.30 15.06
CA LEU A 15 39.86 55.08 15.88
C LEU A 15 38.72 55.25 16.89
N PHE A 16 37.59 54.63 16.65
CA PHE A 16 36.53 54.44 17.68
C PHE A 16 36.65 53.04 18.27
N LEU A 17 37.20 52.98 19.48
CA LEU A 17 37.10 51.80 20.34
C LEU A 17 35.63 51.67 20.77
N ALA A 18 34.85 50.82 20.10
CA ALA A 18 33.50 50.45 20.52
C ALA A 18 33.61 49.31 21.55
N LEU A 19 33.38 49.64 22.80
CA LEU A 19 33.03 48.67 23.84
C LEU A 19 31.70 48.02 23.46
N LEU A 20 31.74 46.81 22.92
CA LEU A 20 30.59 45.95 22.81
C LEU A 20 30.23 45.42 24.21
N PRO A 21 28.99 45.63 24.71
CA PRO A 21 28.55 44.90 25.88
C PRO A 21 28.43 43.44 25.47
N ALA A 22 29.19 42.57 26.10
CA ALA A 22 28.94 41.11 26.07
C ALA A 22 27.55 40.87 26.65
N CYS A 23 26.54 40.77 25.80
CA CYS A 23 25.29 40.13 26.17
C CYS A 23 25.62 38.67 26.45
N LEU A 24 25.86 38.35 27.71
CA LEU A 24 25.73 37.01 28.24
C LEU A 24 24.27 36.62 28.02
N PHE A 25 24.01 35.94 26.92
CA PHE A 25 22.81 35.12 26.83
C PHE A 25 22.91 34.08 27.96
N SER A 26 22.27 34.37 29.07
CA SER A 26 21.88 33.34 30.02
C SER A 26 21.07 32.30 29.24
N GLN A 27 21.72 31.23 28.82
CA GLN A 27 20.99 29.97 28.54
C GLN A 27 20.33 29.61 29.86
N GLY A 28 19.07 30.02 30.02
CA GLY A 28 18.21 29.45 31.04
C GLY A 28 18.32 27.95 30.83
N SER A 29 18.84 27.23 31.81
CA SER A 29 18.72 25.79 31.88
C SER A 29 17.23 25.48 31.92
N GLN A 30 16.63 25.20 30.73
CA GLN A 30 15.38 24.45 30.77
C GLN A 30 15.74 23.16 31.50
N ASP A 31 15.14 22.95 32.68
CA ASP A 31 15.28 21.68 33.37
C ASP A 31 15.07 20.56 32.40
N ALA A 32 16.02 19.62 32.33
CA ALA A 32 15.95 18.50 31.41
C ALA A 32 14.62 17.75 31.64
N ALA A 33 13.89 17.50 30.56
CA ALA A 33 12.64 16.76 30.68
C ALA A 33 12.90 15.36 31.28
N VAL A 34 12.13 14.96 32.26
CA VAL A 34 12.27 13.63 32.86
C VAL A 34 11.25 12.69 32.23
N ILE A 35 11.72 11.60 31.63
CA ILE A 35 10.91 10.50 31.09
C ILE A 35 11.01 9.34 32.09
N SER A 36 10.03 9.23 32.98
CA SER A 36 9.97 8.16 33.99
C SER A 36 9.30 6.92 33.40
N VAL A 37 9.98 5.78 33.46
CA VAL A 37 9.51 4.49 32.91
C VAL A 37 9.51 3.46 34.05
N ASP A 38 8.32 2.94 34.37
CA ASP A 38 8.15 2.00 35.49
C ASP A 38 8.05 0.55 34.98
N VAL A 39 9.18 -0.13 34.92
CA VAL A 39 9.29 -1.54 34.53
C VAL A 39 8.83 -2.50 35.63
N SER A 40 8.73 -2.03 36.89
CA SER A 40 8.30 -2.87 38.02
C SER A 40 6.80 -3.18 38.00
N HIS A 41 6.01 -2.41 37.20
CA HIS A 41 4.56 -2.59 37.05
C HIS A 41 4.17 -2.72 35.58
N PRO A 42 4.54 -3.82 34.89
CA PRO A 42 4.16 -4.01 33.49
C PRO A 42 2.63 -3.99 33.32
N GLY A 43 2.17 -3.28 32.31
CA GLY A 43 0.76 -3.18 31.93
C GLY A 43 0.25 -4.40 31.16
N ALA A 44 -0.77 -4.19 30.33
CA ALA A 44 -1.39 -5.24 29.54
C ALA A 44 -0.47 -5.77 28.43
N ALA A 45 -0.79 -6.96 27.92
CA ALA A 45 -0.14 -7.52 26.74
C ALA A 45 -0.49 -6.71 25.49
N ILE A 46 0.47 -6.58 24.60
CA ILE A 46 0.30 -5.96 23.29
C ILE A 46 0.03 -7.05 22.24
N SER A 47 -0.88 -6.79 21.32
CA SER A 47 -1.15 -7.69 20.20
C SER A 47 0.09 -7.80 19.29
N SER A 48 0.48 -9.01 18.91
CA SER A 48 1.48 -9.23 17.86
C SER A 48 1.05 -8.70 16.48
N SER A 49 -0.22 -8.31 16.34
CA SER A 49 -0.80 -7.71 15.14
C SER A 49 -1.03 -6.20 15.30
N MET A 50 -0.30 -5.53 16.22
CA MET A 50 -0.57 -4.12 16.51
C MET A 50 -0.34 -3.20 15.30
N PHE A 51 0.75 -3.38 14.58
CA PHE A 51 1.04 -2.61 13.37
C PHE A 51 1.05 -3.52 12.15
N GLY A 52 0.25 -3.19 11.16
CA GLY A 52 0.14 -3.93 9.92
C GLY A 52 0.09 -3.02 8.71
N ILE A 53 -0.33 -3.57 7.60
CA ILE A 53 -0.48 -2.83 6.34
C ILE A 53 -1.88 -2.99 5.76
N PHE A 54 -2.31 -1.95 5.08
CA PHE A 54 -3.55 -1.87 4.32
C PHE A 54 -3.23 -1.77 2.84
N PHE A 55 -3.73 -2.69 2.03
CA PHE A 55 -3.61 -2.60 0.59
C PHE A 55 -4.99 -2.33 -0.04
N GLU A 56 -5.03 -1.34 -0.92
CA GLU A 56 -6.13 -1.08 -1.84
C GLU A 56 -5.57 -0.68 -3.20
N ASP A 57 -6.19 -1.16 -4.29
CA ASP A 57 -5.82 -0.77 -5.65
C ASP A 57 -6.51 0.55 -6.03
N ILE A 58 -6.01 1.67 -5.47
CA ILE A 58 -6.53 3.03 -5.67
C ILE A 58 -5.64 3.90 -6.58
N ASN A 59 -4.34 3.62 -6.62
CA ASN A 59 -3.32 4.41 -7.33
C ASN A 59 -2.50 3.54 -8.30
N PHE A 60 -3.15 2.59 -8.99
CA PHE A 60 -2.51 1.58 -9.83
C PHE A 60 -1.50 0.71 -9.07
N GLY A 61 -1.86 0.37 -7.82
CA GLY A 61 -1.01 -0.45 -6.96
C GLY A 61 -0.97 -1.93 -7.34
N ALA A 62 -2.00 -2.45 -8.04
CA ALA A 62 -2.07 -3.85 -8.45
C ALA A 62 -1.47 -4.09 -9.84
N ASP A 63 -2.26 -4.04 -10.92
CA ASP A 63 -1.80 -4.31 -12.29
C ASP A 63 -0.78 -3.26 -12.74
N GLY A 64 0.40 -3.70 -13.19
CA GLY A 64 1.53 -2.82 -13.52
C GLY A 64 2.27 -2.26 -12.30
N GLY A 65 1.82 -2.61 -11.09
CA GLY A 65 2.44 -2.29 -9.80
C GLY A 65 2.94 -3.54 -9.10
N LEU A 66 2.31 -3.88 -7.97
CA LEU A 66 2.69 -5.04 -7.16
C LEU A 66 2.57 -6.37 -7.95
N TYR A 67 1.58 -6.47 -8.83
CA TYR A 67 1.50 -7.51 -9.86
C TYR A 67 2.10 -6.97 -11.16
N PRO A 68 3.34 -7.35 -11.50
CA PRO A 68 4.14 -6.71 -12.55
C PRO A 68 3.78 -7.20 -13.97
N GLU A 69 2.50 -7.29 -14.30
CA GLU A 69 2.06 -7.44 -15.69
C GLU A 69 2.34 -6.14 -16.44
N LEU A 70 3.09 -6.21 -17.52
CA LEU A 70 3.49 -5.03 -18.29
C LEU A 70 2.54 -4.71 -19.45
N VAL A 71 1.70 -5.66 -19.87
CA VAL A 71 0.73 -5.47 -20.95
C VAL A 71 -0.60 -4.98 -20.37
N LYS A 72 -0.97 -3.76 -20.72
CA LYS A 72 -2.26 -3.17 -20.36
C LYS A 72 -3.37 -3.79 -21.20
N ASN A 73 -4.50 -4.11 -20.55
CA ASN A 73 -5.67 -4.69 -21.23
C ASN A 73 -5.30 -5.96 -22.04
N ARG A 74 -4.65 -6.90 -21.37
CA ARG A 74 -4.11 -8.13 -21.98
C ARG A 74 -5.17 -9.07 -22.57
N SER A 75 -6.44 -8.93 -22.12
CA SER A 75 -7.59 -9.75 -22.52
C SER A 75 -8.67 -8.97 -23.25
N PHE A 76 -8.44 -7.72 -23.60
CA PHE A 76 -9.32 -6.84 -24.41
C PHE A 76 -10.70 -6.58 -23.80
N GLU A 77 -10.84 -6.71 -22.45
CA GLU A 77 -12.10 -6.60 -21.73
C GLU A 77 -12.42 -5.18 -21.22
N PHE A 78 -11.57 -4.18 -21.51
CA PHE A 78 -11.86 -2.81 -21.13
C PHE A 78 -13.04 -2.27 -21.93
N GLN A 79 -13.73 -1.25 -21.39
CA GLN A 79 -14.88 -0.63 -22.04
C GLN A 79 -14.57 -0.21 -23.49
N GLU A 80 -13.36 0.32 -23.71
CA GLU A 80 -12.79 0.51 -25.03
C GLU A 80 -11.78 -0.63 -25.27
N PRO A 81 -12.16 -1.67 -26.03
CA PRO A 81 -11.37 -2.91 -26.05
C PRO A 81 -9.94 -2.78 -26.57
N LEU A 82 -9.63 -1.72 -27.32
CA LEU A 82 -8.27 -1.44 -27.78
C LEU A 82 -7.50 -0.47 -26.86
N THR A 83 -8.01 -0.13 -25.67
CA THR A 83 -7.25 0.69 -24.71
C THR A 83 -5.89 0.09 -24.43
N GLY A 84 -4.82 0.87 -24.63
CA GLY A 84 -3.43 0.42 -24.51
C GLY A 84 -2.85 -0.21 -25.78
N TRP A 85 -3.68 -0.54 -26.78
CA TRP A 85 -3.29 -1.11 -28.07
C TRP A 85 -3.39 -0.09 -29.18
N HIS A 86 -2.39 -0.03 -30.06
CA HIS A 86 -2.26 0.99 -31.09
C HIS A 86 -1.72 0.40 -32.38
N GLU A 87 -2.18 0.93 -33.52
CA GLU A 87 -1.63 0.64 -34.84
C GLU A 87 -0.56 1.66 -35.21
N PHE A 88 0.45 1.24 -35.95
CA PHE A 88 1.40 2.17 -36.55
C PHE A 88 0.77 2.82 -37.81
N LEU A 89 0.49 4.11 -37.70
CA LEU A 89 0.10 4.92 -38.85
C LEU A 89 1.37 5.38 -39.56
N GLY A 90 1.67 4.78 -40.73
CA GLY A 90 2.80 5.18 -41.55
C GLY A 90 2.52 6.50 -42.30
N TYR A 91 3.45 7.46 -42.19
CA TYR A 91 3.47 8.65 -43.04
C TYR A 91 4.70 8.58 -43.94
N SER A 92 4.47 8.62 -45.27
CA SER A 92 5.53 8.79 -46.25
C SER A 92 5.54 10.20 -46.82
N ALA A 93 6.56 10.54 -47.59
CA ALA A 93 6.62 11.83 -48.33
C ALA A 93 5.43 12.04 -49.29
N LYS A 94 4.63 11.01 -49.53
CA LYS A 94 3.43 11.04 -50.40
C LYS A 94 2.12 11.16 -49.62
N GLY A 95 2.16 11.27 -48.29
CA GLY A 95 0.99 11.31 -47.39
C GLY A 95 0.87 10.07 -46.50
N LEU A 96 -0.35 9.76 -46.06
CA LEU A 96 -0.63 8.55 -45.25
C LEU A 96 -0.38 7.31 -46.11
N ASP A 97 0.49 6.40 -45.64
CA ASP A 97 0.70 5.12 -46.33
C ASP A 97 -0.56 4.24 -46.20
N SER A 98 -0.81 3.39 -47.21
CA SER A 98 -1.87 2.39 -47.11
C SER A 98 -1.60 1.49 -45.90
N PRO A 99 -2.60 1.23 -45.03
CA PRO A 99 -2.40 0.38 -43.88
C PRO A 99 -1.99 -1.03 -44.32
N LYS A 100 -0.96 -1.58 -43.66
CA LYS A 100 -0.50 -2.96 -43.92
C LYS A 100 -1.40 -4.03 -43.32
N GLY A 101 -2.38 -3.63 -42.51
CA GLY A 101 -3.33 -4.51 -41.86
C GLY A 101 -4.33 -3.70 -41.04
N GLU A 102 -5.10 -4.39 -40.23
CA GLU A 102 -6.10 -3.80 -39.32
C GLU A 102 -6.21 -4.60 -38.01
N LEU A 103 -6.67 -3.96 -36.94
CA LEU A 103 -7.04 -4.58 -35.67
C LEU A 103 -8.56 -4.63 -35.54
N SER A 104 -9.08 -5.77 -35.10
CA SER A 104 -10.48 -5.91 -34.72
C SER A 104 -10.62 -6.77 -33.45
N VAL A 105 -11.64 -6.49 -32.65
CA VAL A 105 -11.96 -7.27 -31.46
C VAL A 105 -13.19 -8.11 -31.70
N HIS A 106 -13.15 -9.36 -31.30
CA HIS A 106 -14.15 -10.39 -31.57
C HIS A 106 -14.56 -11.10 -30.28
N THR A 107 -15.72 -11.79 -30.33
CA THR A 107 -16.28 -12.57 -29.23
C THR A 107 -16.76 -13.96 -29.65
N GLU A 108 -16.66 -14.30 -30.95
CA GLU A 108 -17.09 -15.60 -31.48
C GLU A 108 -16.07 -16.69 -31.18
N ALA A 109 -16.53 -17.78 -30.53
CA ALA A 109 -15.66 -18.86 -30.08
C ALA A 109 -14.43 -18.38 -29.28
N PRO A 110 -14.65 -17.66 -28.16
CA PRO A 110 -13.59 -17.08 -27.35
C PRO A 110 -12.72 -18.15 -26.68
N LEU A 111 -11.59 -17.74 -26.09
CA LEU A 111 -10.77 -18.58 -25.23
C LEU A 111 -11.59 -19.10 -24.03
N ASN A 112 -12.37 -18.21 -23.41
CA ASN A 112 -13.32 -18.56 -22.35
C ASN A 112 -14.52 -17.62 -22.34
N GLN A 113 -15.58 -17.98 -21.63
CA GLN A 113 -16.83 -17.20 -21.59
C GLN A 113 -16.81 -16.08 -20.53
N THR A 114 -15.87 -16.11 -19.59
CA THR A 114 -15.76 -15.10 -18.53
C THR A 114 -15.16 -13.81 -19.09
N ASN A 115 -14.14 -13.94 -19.94
CA ASN A 115 -13.49 -12.88 -20.68
C ASN A 115 -13.60 -13.22 -22.19
N PRO A 116 -14.73 -12.86 -22.83
CA PRO A 116 -15.01 -13.37 -24.18
C PRO A 116 -14.33 -12.60 -25.31
N HIS A 117 -13.73 -11.43 -25.04
CA HIS A 117 -13.07 -10.65 -26.07
C HIS A 117 -11.69 -11.21 -26.42
N TYR A 118 -11.33 -11.13 -27.68
CA TYR A 118 -9.99 -11.41 -28.18
C TYR A 118 -9.66 -10.52 -29.37
N LEU A 119 -8.37 -10.24 -29.59
CA LEU A 119 -7.89 -9.43 -30.70
C LEU A 119 -7.67 -10.29 -31.94
N ARG A 120 -8.13 -9.79 -33.10
CA ARG A 120 -7.84 -10.35 -34.42
C ARG A 120 -7.11 -9.31 -35.27
N PRO A 121 -5.77 -9.30 -35.26
CA PRO A 121 -5.01 -8.60 -36.28
C PRO A 121 -5.12 -9.32 -37.63
N HIS A 122 -5.33 -8.56 -38.69
CA HIS A 122 -5.30 -9.04 -40.07
C HIS A 122 -4.20 -8.34 -40.83
N ALA A 123 -3.19 -9.08 -41.29
CA ALA A 123 -2.09 -8.58 -42.10
C ALA A 123 -2.44 -8.66 -43.60
N TYR A 124 -2.63 -7.51 -44.23
CA TYR A 124 -2.75 -7.41 -45.70
C TYR A 124 -1.43 -7.66 -46.40
N GLU A 125 -0.33 -7.28 -45.69
CA GLU A 125 1.04 -7.45 -46.17
C GLU A 125 1.96 -7.92 -45.01
N PRO A 126 3.04 -8.67 -45.31
CA PRO A 126 4.06 -9.02 -44.35
C PRO A 126 4.65 -7.78 -43.65
N GLY A 127 4.94 -7.91 -42.36
CA GLY A 127 5.45 -6.82 -41.55
C GLY A 127 4.36 -5.87 -41.03
N TYR A 128 3.11 -6.34 -40.94
CA TYR A 128 2.07 -5.60 -40.21
C TYR A 128 2.43 -5.59 -38.72
N ALA A 129 2.43 -4.40 -38.14
CA ALA A 129 2.86 -4.18 -36.74
C ALA A 129 1.83 -3.34 -35.96
N PHE A 130 1.65 -3.68 -34.70
CA PHE A 130 0.87 -2.94 -33.72
C PHE A 130 1.58 -3.04 -32.36
N PHE A 131 1.21 -2.20 -31.39
CA PHE A 131 1.93 -2.19 -30.12
C PHE A 131 1.03 -1.99 -28.91
N ASN A 132 1.53 -2.43 -27.74
CA ASN A 132 0.97 -2.11 -26.43
C ASN A 132 1.84 -1.07 -25.72
N SER A 133 1.19 -0.03 -25.19
CA SER A 133 1.88 1.07 -24.49
C SER A 133 2.08 0.83 -22.98
N GLY A 134 1.66 -0.32 -22.46
CA GLY A 134 1.76 -0.65 -21.04
C GLY A 134 0.96 0.23 -20.09
N PHE A 135 1.29 0.12 -18.81
CA PHE A 135 0.76 0.96 -17.74
C PHE A 135 1.67 2.19 -17.56
N ARG A 136 1.43 3.28 -18.32
CA ARG A 136 2.31 4.49 -18.37
C ARG A 136 3.70 4.21 -18.95
N GLY A 137 3.78 3.37 -19.98
CA GLY A 137 4.99 2.82 -20.56
C GLY A 137 5.28 1.41 -20.04
N ILE A 138 6.18 0.72 -20.73
CA ILE A 138 6.69 -0.60 -20.33
C ILE A 138 8.09 -0.40 -19.75
N GLY A 139 8.24 -0.63 -18.42
CA GLY A 139 9.53 -0.60 -17.74
C GLY A 139 10.26 -1.92 -17.87
N VAL A 140 11.49 -1.90 -18.41
CA VAL A 140 12.36 -3.07 -18.50
C VAL A 140 13.80 -2.73 -18.14
N GLU A 141 14.50 -3.66 -17.50
CA GLU A 141 15.89 -3.50 -17.10
C GLU A 141 16.85 -4.22 -18.06
N GLY A 142 17.93 -3.54 -18.43
CA GLY A 142 18.99 -4.10 -19.24
C GLY A 142 19.65 -5.31 -18.57
N GLY A 143 19.78 -6.42 -19.29
CA GLY A 143 20.30 -7.69 -18.79
C GLY A 143 19.25 -8.60 -18.15
N ALA A 144 18.06 -8.08 -17.79
CA ALA A 144 16.97 -8.88 -17.23
C ALA A 144 16.21 -9.66 -18.31
N GLU A 145 15.50 -10.69 -17.85
CA GLU A 145 14.70 -11.58 -18.70
C GLU A 145 13.20 -11.37 -18.42
N TYR A 146 12.43 -11.35 -19.49
CA TYR A 146 10.97 -11.20 -19.45
C TYR A 146 10.33 -12.33 -20.25
N ARG A 147 9.29 -12.93 -19.68
CA ARG A 147 8.47 -13.94 -20.34
C ARG A 147 7.39 -13.24 -21.15
N PHE A 148 7.46 -13.35 -22.47
CA PHE A 148 6.38 -12.99 -23.36
C PHE A 148 5.51 -14.21 -23.63
N SER A 149 4.20 -14.10 -23.46
CA SER A 149 3.26 -15.17 -23.73
C SER A 149 1.94 -14.65 -24.28
N ALA A 150 1.23 -15.47 -25.02
CA ALA A 150 -0.13 -15.22 -25.48
C ALA A 150 -0.84 -16.54 -25.74
N TYR A 151 -2.17 -16.53 -25.57
CA TYR A 151 -3.00 -17.54 -26.21
C TYR A 151 -3.19 -17.15 -27.67
N VAL A 152 -2.93 -18.08 -28.58
CA VAL A 152 -3.00 -17.86 -30.03
C VAL A 152 -3.73 -19.01 -30.68
N ARG A 153 -4.56 -18.70 -31.68
CA ARG A 153 -5.04 -19.66 -32.69
C ARG A 153 -4.91 -19.04 -34.07
N SER A 154 -4.52 -19.84 -35.07
CA SER A 154 -4.35 -19.36 -36.43
C SER A 154 -4.42 -20.49 -37.47
N ALA A 155 -5.32 -20.35 -38.43
CA ALA A 155 -5.32 -21.16 -39.64
C ALA A 155 -4.40 -20.58 -40.75
N GLY A 156 -3.96 -19.33 -40.60
CA GLY A 156 -3.10 -18.55 -41.51
C GLY A 156 -1.66 -18.44 -40.98
N PRO A 157 -1.23 -17.23 -40.52
CA PRO A 157 0.13 -16.99 -40.01
C PRO A 157 0.55 -18.00 -38.93
N LYS A 158 1.79 -18.46 -38.99
CA LYS A 158 2.34 -19.47 -38.09
C LYS A 158 3.30 -18.88 -37.08
N THR A 159 3.57 -17.58 -37.17
CA THR A 159 4.53 -16.88 -36.33
C THR A 159 4.03 -15.51 -35.90
N LEU A 160 4.45 -15.09 -34.70
CA LEU A 160 4.27 -13.73 -34.19
C LEU A 160 5.61 -13.30 -33.57
N ARG A 161 6.18 -12.21 -34.09
CA ARG A 161 7.39 -11.62 -33.55
C ARG A 161 7.03 -10.52 -32.56
N ALA A 162 7.68 -10.55 -31.39
CA ALA A 162 7.56 -9.53 -30.36
C ALA A 162 8.89 -8.77 -30.25
N THR A 163 8.85 -7.45 -30.26
CA THR A 163 10.02 -6.62 -29.97
C THR A 163 9.69 -5.61 -28.89
N ILE A 164 10.65 -5.34 -28.03
CA ILE A 164 10.58 -4.27 -27.05
C ILE A 164 11.45 -3.12 -27.54
N THR A 165 10.86 -1.91 -27.60
CA THR A 165 11.58 -0.70 -27.98
C THR A 165 11.66 0.26 -26.80
N ASP A 166 12.76 1.05 -26.74
CA ASP A 166 12.89 2.18 -25.82
C ASP A 166 12.02 3.37 -26.24
N GLU A 167 12.11 4.47 -25.52
CA GLU A 167 11.37 5.72 -25.78
C GLU A 167 11.72 6.36 -27.14
N SER A 168 12.93 6.07 -27.64
CA SER A 168 13.42 6.54 -28.96
C SER A 168 13.03 5.62 -30.11
N GLY A 169 12.41 4.47 -29.80
CA GLY A 169 12.02 3.46 -30.79
C GLY A 169 13.12 2.48 -31.19
N HIS A 170 14.26 2.46 -30.48
CA HIS A 170 15.31 1.46 -30.71
C HIS A 170 14.88 0.12 -30.11
N GLU A 171 15.08 -0.97 -30.87
CA GLU A 171 14.84 -2.32 -30.37
C GLU A 171 15.88 -2.70 -29.31
N ILE A 172 15.38 -3.04 -28.10
CA ILE A 172 16.21 -3.43 -26.95
C ILE A 172 15.99 -4.88 -26.50
N GLY A 173 15.08 -5.59 -27.13
CA GLY A 173 14.84 -7.00 -26.92
C GLY A 173 13.86 -7.55 -27.94
N SER A 174 14.01 -8.83 -28.31
CA SER A 174 13.09 -9.48 -29.24
C SER A 174 12.94 -10.97 -28.98
N GLY A 175 11.77 -11.49 -29.35
CA GLY A 175 11.42 -12.90 -29.25
C GLY A 175 10.36 -13.27 -30.30
N LYS A 176 10.03 -14.56 -30.36
CA LYS A 176 9.11 -15.08 -31.37
C LYS A 176 8.26 -16.19 -30.75
N LEU A 177 6.97 -16.14 -31.04
CA LEU A 177 6.05 -17.26 -30.86
C LEU A 177 5.84 -17.94 -32.20
N GLU A 178 5.80 -19.28 -32.26
CA GLU A 178 5.71 -20.00 -33.51
C GLU A 178 5.00 -21.35 -33.39
N GLY A 179 4.57 -21.90 -34.52
CA GLY A 179 3.92 -23.21 -34.60
C GLY A 179 2.42 -23.19 -34.28
N PHE A 180 1.75 -22.09 -34.59
CA PHE A 180 0.31 -21.92 -34.35
C PHE A 180 -0.54 -22.90 -35.19
N ASP A 181 -1.66 -23.34 -34.58
CA ASP A 181 -2.71 -24.09 -35.26
C ASP A 181 -4.08 -23.42 -35.04
N ASP A 182 -5.15 -24.03 -35.51
CA ASP A 182 -6.53 -23.50 -35.48
C ASP A 182 -7.24 -23.67 -34.14
N HIS A 183 -6.49 -24.05 -33.08
CA HIS A 183 -7.01 -24.19 -31.71
C HIS A 183 -6.33 -23.20 -30.77
N TRP A 184 -7.06 -22.71 -29.77
CA TRP A 184 -6.50 -21.89 -28.72
C TRP A 184 -5.43 -22.66 -27.94
N LYS A 185 -4.19 -22.15 -27.97
CA LYS A 185 -3.05 -22.68 -27.19
C LYS A 185 -2.23 -21.53 -26.64
N ARG A 186 -1.66 -21.72 -25.47
CA ARG A 186 -0.70 -20.81 -24.88
C ARG A 186 0.67 -21.06 -25.48
N TYR A 187 1.28 -20.01 -25.99
CA TYR A 187 2.67 -20.01 -26.47
C TYR A 187 3.47 -19.03 -25.64
N GLU A 188 4.75 -19.30 -25.43
CA GLU A 188 5.62 -18.42 -24.68
C GLU A 188 7.07 -18.46 -25.16
N THR A 189 7.79 -17.36 -24.93
CA THR A 189 9.23 -17.22 -25.13
C THR A 189 9.81 -16.31 -24.07
N VAL A 190 11.12 -16.43 -23.82
CA VAL A 190 11.84 -15.52 -22.91
C VAL A 190 12.63 -14.52 -23.75
N ILE A 191 12.49 -13.24 -23.43
CA ILE A 191 13.17 -12.12 -24.07
C ILE A 191 14.16 -11.53 -23.07
N ARG A 192 15.44 -11.50 -23.44
CA ARG A 192 16.48 -10.81 -22.67
C ARG A 192 16.63 -9.39 -23.19
N MET A 193 16.62 -8.40 -22.29
CA MET A 193 16.78 -7.00 -22.64
C MET A 193 18.24 -6.62 -22.77
N ASN A 194 18.56 -5.83 -23.80
CA ASN A 194 19.93 -5.33 -24.07
C ASN A 194 20.18 -3.96 -23.43
N ALA A 195 19.11 -3.23 -23.09
CA ALA A 195 19.15 -1.91 -22.47
C ALA A 195 17.95 -1.71 -21.52
N THR A 196 18.07 -0.72 -20.63
CA THR A 196 16.99 -0.28 -19.73
C THR A 196 16.12 0.75 -20.44
N ALA A 197 14.80 0.61 -20.31
CA ALA A 197 13.81 1.59 -20.73
C ALA A 197 12.77 1.74 -19.62
N GLN A 198 12.36 2.96 -19.30
CA GLN A 198 11.31 3.25 -18.32
C GLN A 198 9.93 3.31 -18.96
N HIS A 199 9.85 3.82 -20.19
CA HIS A 199 8.61 4.02 -20.94
C HIS A 199 8.66 3.37 -22.33
N GLY A 200 9.16 2.13 -22.38
CA GLY A 200 9.22 1.35 -23.61
C GLY A 200 7.85 0.89 -24.12
N ARG A 201 7.86 0.12 -25.21
CA ARG A 201 6.67 -0.46 -25.86
C ARG A 201 6.90 -1.91 -26.23
N LEU A 202 5.83 -2.70 -26.19
CA LEU A 202 5.78 -4.05 -26.76
C LEU A 202 5.18 -3.95 -28.15
N ASN A 203 5.98 -4.21 -29.20
CA ASN A 203 5.52 -4.27 -30.57
C ASN A 203 5.30 -5.72 -30.97
N LEU A 204 4.18 -6.01 -31.62
CA LEU A 204 3.82 -7.31 -32.18
C LEU A 204 3.80 -7.20 -33.70
N ILE A 205 4.45 -8.12 -34.40
CA ILE A 205 4.69 -8.04 -35.84
C ILE A 205 4.30 -9.36 -36.50
N ILE A 206 3.48 -9.31 -37.53
CA ILE A 206 3.04 -10.45 -38.34
C ILE A 206 3.76 -10.38 -39.67
N ASP A 207 4.68 -11.31 -39.88
CA ASP A 207 5.54 -11.37 -41.08
C ASP A 207 4.92 -12.23 -42.22
N GLU A 208 3.67 -12.67 -42.03
CA GLU A 208 2.89 -13.47 -42.99
C GLU A 208 1.53 -12.79 -43.26
N ARG A 209 0.95 -13.00 -44.46
CA ARG A 209 -0.40 -12.51 -44.76
C ARG A 209 -1.47 -13.34 -44.09
N GLY A 210 -2.55 -12.71 -43.63
CA GLY A 210 -3.71 -13.36 -43.02
C GLY A 210 -4.01 -12.92 -41.60
N SER A 211 -4.94 -13.59 -40.97
CA SER A 211 -5.37 -13.30 -39.60
C SER A 211 -4.87 -14.35 -38.60
N LEU A 212 -4.64 -13.92 -37.39
CA LEU A 212 -4.54 -14.78 -36.20
C LEU A 212 -5.36 -14.18 -35.08
N ASP A 213 -5.75 -14.99 -34.12
CA ASP A 213 -6.49 -14.54 -32.93
C ASP A 213 -5.54 -14.56 -31.73
N LEU A 214 -5.58 -13.51 -30.93
CA LEU A 214 -4.75 -13.31 -29.73
C LEU A 214 -5.62 -13.03 -28.51
N ASP A 215 -5.28 -13.66 -27.40
CA ASP A 215 -5.87 -13.39 -26.09
C ASP A 215 -4.82 -13.55 -24.99
N MET A 216 -5.06 -12.95 -23.82
CA MET A 216 -4.18 -13.03 -22.64
C MET A 216 -2.71 -12.74 -22.99
N VAL A 217 -2.48 -11.68 -23.75
CA VAL A 217 -1.13 -11.23 -24.12
C VAL A 217 -0.41 -10.69 -22.88
N SER A 218 0.75 -11.22 -22.57
CA SER A 218 1.48 -10.92 -21.34
C SER A 218 2.96 -10.72 -21.60
N LEU A 219 3.54 -9.74 -20.91
CA LEU A 219 4.99 -9.55 -20.80
C LEU A 219 5.31 -9.41 -19.31
N PHE A 220 5.98 -10.39 -18.73
CA PHE A 220 6.12 -10.53 -17.30
C PHE A 220 7.59 -10.75 -16.90
N PRO A 221 8.13 -10.08 -15.85
CA PRO A 221 9.50 -10.32 -15.41
C PRO A 221 9.69 -11.77 -14.93
N VAL A 222 10.84 -12.36 -15.26
CA VAL A 222 11.21 -13.70 -14.76
C VAL A 222 11.68 -13.62 -13.30
N ASP A 223 12.40 -12.55 -12.93
CA ASP A 223 12.84 -12.31 -11.54
C ASP A 223 11.75 -11.61 -10.73
N THR A 224 10.94 -12.41 -10.05
CA THR A 224 9.88 -11.96 -9.14
C THR A 224 10.24 -12.30 -7.70
N TRP A 225 9.42 -11.85 -6.75
CA TRP A 225 9.57 -12.22 -5.34
C TRP A 225 9.56 -13.74 -5.16
N LYS A 226 10.59 -14.26 -4.47
CA LYS A 226 10.83 -15.70 -4.30
C LYS A 226 10.89 -16.50 -5.63
N HIS A 227 11.18 -15.82 -6.74
CA HIS A 227 11.26 -16.42 -8.09
C HIS A 227 10.01 -17.22 -8.49
N ARG A 228 8.84 -16.80 -8.01
CA ARG A 228 7.57 -17.47 -8.38
C ARG A 228 7.18 -17.11 -9.81
N PRO A 229 6.75 -18.09 -10.61
CA PRO A 229 6.10 -17.81 -11.90
C PRO A 229 4.86 -16.91 -11.67
N ASN A 230 4.74 -15.81 -12.42
CA ASN A 230 3.71 -14.78 -12.24
C ASN A 230 3.65 -14.21 -10.80
N GLY A 231 4.80 -14.18 -10.13
CA GLY A 231 4.95 -13.66 -8.77
C GLY A 231 4.93 -12.13 -8.70
N LEU A 232 5.07 -11.60 -7.49
CA LEU A 232 4.95 -10.18 -7.24
C LEU A 232 6.26 -9.43 -7.51
N ARG A 233 6.15 -8.11 -7.73
CA ARG A 233 7.26 -7.21 -8.00
C ARG A 233 8.18 -7.11 -6.77
N LYS A 234 9.44 -7.46 -6.98
CA LYS A 234 10.42 -7.75 -5.94
C LYS A 234 10.77 -6.54 -5.07
N ASP A 235 11.00 -5.36 -5.65
CA ASP A 235 11.34 -4.14 -4.91
C ASP A 235 10.18 -3.67 -4.03
N LEU A 236 8.94 -3.74 -4.52
CA LEU A 236 7.76 -3.39 -3.75
C LEU A 236 7.53 -4.36 -2.58
N VAL A 237 7.59 -5.68 -2.84
CA VAL A 237 7.44 -6.66 -1.75
C VAL A 237 8.56 -6.55 -0.73
N GLN A 238 9.79 -6.19 -1.13
CA GLN A 238 10.88 -5.96 -0.18
C GLN A 238 10.56 -4.83 0.80
N LEU A 239 9.98 -3.73 0.32
CA LEU A 239 9.54 -2.63 1.21
C LEU A 239 8.44 -3.11 2.17
N LEU A 240 7.49 -3.93 1.70
CA LEU A 240 6.45 -4.50 2.56
C LEU A 240 7.02 -5.49 3.58
N TYR A 241 7.93 -6.35 3.17
CA TYR A 241 8.63 -7.30 4.04
C TYR A 241 9.41 -6.58 5.15
N ASP A 242 10.10 -5.50 4.80
CA ASP A 242 10.90 -4.70 5.73
C ASP A 242 10.09 -4.00 6.82
N LEU A 243 8.78 -3.84 6.63
CA LEU A 243 7.87 -3.33 7.66
C LEU A 243 7.63 -4.35 8.78
N HIS A 244 7.85 -5.66 8.53
CA HIS A 244 7.48 -6.76 9.44
C HIS A 244 6.05 -6.62 9.94
N PRO A 245 5.05 -6.50 9.07
CA PRO A 245 3.69 -6.18 9.48
C PRO A 245 3.05 -7.35 10.22
N GLY A 246 2.30 -7.06 11.28
CA GLY A 246 1.58 -8.08 12.02
C GLY A 246 0.32 -8.60 11.30
N PHE A 247 -0.19 -7.86 10.33
CA PHE A 247 -1.31 -8.26 9.45
C PHE A 247 -1.23 -7.56 8.10
N LEU A 248 -1.93 -8.14 7.11
CA LEU A 248 -2.24 -7.55 5.81
C LEU A 248 -3.76 -7.47 5.66
N ARG A 249 -4.33 -6.25 5.64
CA ARG A 249 -5.72 -5.97 5.27
C ARG A 249 -5.82 -5.84 3.75
N PHE A 250 -6.73 -6.59 3.13
CA PHE A 250 -6.97 -6.62 1.69
C PHE A 250 -8.42 -7.01 1.37
N PRO A 251 -8.94 -6.83 0.16
CA PRO A 251 -8.31 -6.22 -1.01
C PRO A 251 -8.37 -4.69 -0.96
N GLY A 252 -8.83 -4.10 0.14
CA GLY A 252 -8.84 -2.67 0.35
C GLY A 252 -9.96 -2.17 1.24
N GLY A 253 -10.31 -0.94 0.97
CA GLY A 253 -11.39 -0.12 1.49
C GLY A 253 -12.60 -0.10 0.55
N CYS A 254 -12.89 1.06 -0.07
CA CYS A 254 -14.08 1.24 -0.92
C CYS A 254 -14.12 0.34 -2.16
N ILE A 255 -12.99 -0.21 -2.59
CA ILE A 255 -12.96 -1.19 -3.70
C ILE A 255 -13.79 -2.44 -3.38
N VAL A 256 -13.90 -2.83 -2.09
CA VAL A 256 -14.72 -3.96 -1.63
C VAL A 256 -16.19 -3.71 -1.93
N GLU A 257 -16.62 -2.46 -1.73
CA GLU A 257 -18.00 -2.03 -1.85
C GLU A 257 -18.44 -1.93 -3.33
N GLY A 258 -17.57 -1.40 -4.19
CA GLY A 258 -17.89 -1.00 -5.56
C GLY A 258 -18.76 0.27 -5.63
N ARG A 259 -18.83 0.90 -6.78
CA ARG A 259 -19.82 1.99 -7.04
C ARG A 259 -21.24 1.46 -7.10
N LEU A 260 -21.39 0.24 -7.64
CA LEU A 260 -22.62 -0.55 -7.73
C LEU A 260 -22.34 -1.95 -7.17
N LEU A 261 -23.35 -2.66 -6.71
CA LEU A 261 -23.19 -4.05 -6.26
C LEU A 261 -22.70 -4.99 -7.38
N THR A 262 -22.98 -4.68 -8.64
CA THR A 262 -22.49 -5.42 -9.80
C THR A 262 -20.99 -5.28 -10.05
N THR A 263 -20.39 -4.18 -9.55
CA THR A 263 -18.95 -3.90 -9.67
C THR A 263 -18.19 -4.06 -8.35
N ARG A 264 -18.84 -4.69 -7.34
CA ARG A 264 -18.18 -5.02 -6.07
C ARG A 264 -17.02 -5.99 -6.27
N TYR A 265 -16.04 -5.92 -5.41
CA TYR A 265 -14.98 -6.93 -5.39
C TYR A 265 -15.55 -8.26 -4.85
N ARG A 266 -15.57 -9.29 -5.67
CA ARG A 266 -16.00 -10.63 -5.29
C ARG A 266 -14.82 -11.58 -5.39
N TRP A 267 -14.33 -12.08 -4.26
CA TRP A 267 -13.12 -12.89 -4.19
C TRP A 267 -13.14 -14.13 -5.08
N LYS A 268 -14.31 -14.78 -5.26
CA LYS A 268 -14.48 -15.94 -6.14
C LYS A 268 -14.14 -15.69 -7.60
N ASN A 269 -14.24 -14.45 -8.03
CA ASN A 269 -13.84 -14.03 -9.40
C ASN A 269 -12.33 -13.84 -9.55
N THR A 270 -11.56 -13.98 -8.47
CA THR A 270 -10.15 -13.62 -8.40
C THR A 270 -9.23 -14.81 -8.12
N VAL A 271 -9.77 -16.03 -8.11
CA VAL A 271 -9.02 -17.26 -7.85
C VAL A 271 -9.20 -18.26 -8.99
N GLY A 272 -8.35 -19.28 -9.06
CA GLY A 272 -8.30 -20.24 -10.16
C GLY A 272 -7.41 -19.77 -11.32
N ASP A 273 -7.62 -20.34 -12.50
CA ASP A 273 -6.86 -20.05 -13.72
C ASP A 273 -6.96 -18.56 -14.09
N ILE A 274 -5.85 -17.94 -14.40
CA ILE A 274 -5.78 -16.48 -14.55
C ILE A 274 -6.62 -15.96 -15.73
N GLU A 275 -6.72 -16.72 -16.81
CA GLU A 275 -7.53 -16.39 -17.97
C GLU A 275 -9.05 -16.45 -17.70
N LYS A 276 -9.46 -17.12 -16.61
CA LYS A 276 -10.86 -17.22 -16.19
C LYS A 276 -11.25 -16.22 -15.12
N ARG A 277 -10.32 -15.43 -14.60
CA ARG A 277 -10.60 -14.36 -13.64
C ARG A 277 -11.23 -13.18 -14.37
N GLN A 278 -12.43 -12.80 -13.98
CA GLN A 278 -13.22 -11.78 -14.66
C GLN A 278 -12.56 -10.41 -14.54
N THR A 279 -12.17 -9.81 -15.68
CA THR A 279 -11.72 -8.41 -15.69
C THR A 279 -12.87 -7.48 -15.32
N LEU A 280 -12.65 -6.57 -14.37
CA LEU A 280 -13.67 -5.69 -13.83
C LEU A 280 -13.18 -4.25 -13.79
N ILE A 281 -14.10 -3.30 -14.08
CA ILE A 281 -13.80 -1.87 -13.89
C ILE A 281 -13.49 -1.59 -12.41
N ASN A 282 -12.41 -0.87 -12.17
CA ASN A 282 -12.00 -0.50 -10.82
C ASN A 282 -12.96 0.56 -10.25
N ARG A 283 -13.30 0.43 -8.95
CA ARG A 283 -14.12 1.39 -8.20
C ARG A 283 -13.64 2.84 -8.37
N TRP A 284 -12.33 3.02 -8.45
CA TRP A 284 -11.64 4.30 -8.50
C TRP A 284 -11.46 4.85 -9.93
N ASN A 285 -12.09 4.23 -10.93
CA ASN A 285 -11.91 4.67 -12.32
C ASN A 285 -12.34 6.12 -12.58
N ASP A 286 -13.43 6.57 -11.98
CA ASP A 286 -14.09 7.86 -12.25
C ASP A 286 -14.31 8.72 -11.00
N GLU A 287 -13.51 8.57 -9.94
CA GLU A 287 -13.76 9.25 -8.66
C GLU A 287 -13.16 10.66 -8.59
N PHE A 288 -11.99 10.87 -9.17
CA PHE A 288 -11.22 12.10 -9.02
C PHE A 288 -10.94 12.77 -10.35
N ASP A 289 -11.34 14.06 -10.47
CA ASP A 289 -11.21 14.87 -11.71
C ASP A 289 -9.76 15.13 -12.14
N GLN A 290 -8.81 15.08 -11.20
CA GLN A 290 -7.39 15.30 -11.48
C GLN A 290 -6.73 14.18 -12.29
N ARG A 291 -7.38 13.03 -12.45
CA ARG A 291 -6.93 11.95 -13.31
C ARG A 291 -7.89 11.74 -14.47
N PRO A 292 -7.40 11.72 -15.73
CA PRO A 292 -8.21 11.32 -16.87
C PRO A 292 -8.74 9.89 -16.68
N ALA A 293 -10.04 9.72 -16.81
CA ALA A 293 -10.76 8.47 -16.56
C ALA A 293 -10.70 7.49 -17.73
N SER A 294 -11.35 6.33 -17.56
CA SER A 294 -11.70 5.22 -18.46
C SER A 294 -10.60 4.22 -18.78
N ASP A 295 -9.54 4.12 -17.98
CA ASP A 295 -8.48 3.12 -18.20
C ASP A 295 -8.11 2.28 -16.96
N TYR A 296 -8.89 2.39 -15.86
CA TYR A 296 -8.59 1.70 -14.62
C TYR A 296 -9.51 0.48 -14.44
N PHE A 297 -8.94 -0.68 -14.67
CA PHE A 297 -9.58 -1.98 -14.54
C PHE A 297 -8.71 -2.90 -13.69
N GLN A 298 -9.33 -3.94 -13.14
CA GLN A 298 -8.66 -4.99 -12.40
C GLN A 298 -8.70 -6.28 -13.21
N SER A 299 -7.53 -6.82 -13.54
CA SER A 299 -7.41 -8.13 -14.19
C SER A 299 -7.42 -9.29 -13.20
N PHE A 300 -7.36 -8.97 -11.90
CA PHE A 300 -7.20 -9.92 -10.80
C PHE A 300 -5.98 -10.85 -10.93
N GLY A 301 -4.93 -10.39 -11.61
CA GLY A 301 -3.61 -11.01 -11.49
C GLY A 301 -3.12 -11.01 -10.06
N LEU A 302 -3.41 -9.93 -9.31
CA LEU A 302 -3.36 -9.88 -7.86
C LEU A 302 -4.76 -10.17 -7.30
N GLY A 303 -5.05 -11.44 -7.03
CA GLY A 303 -6.31 -11.91 -6.47
C GLY A 303 -6.17 -12.39 -5.03
N PHE A 304 -7.23 -13.00 -4.50
CA PHE A 304 -7.22 -13.44 -3.09
C PHE A 304 -6.14 -14.48 -2.78
N PHE A 305 -5.87 -15.38 -3.70
CA PHE A 305 -4.77 -16.34 -3.53
C PHE A 305 -3.42 -15.64 -3.37
N GLU A 306 -3.14 -14.67 -4.22
CA GLU A 306 -1.88 -13.90 -4.20
C GLU A 306 -1.79 -13.01 -2.95
N TYR A 307 -2.89 -12.46 -2.45
CA TYR A 307 -2.90 -11.73 -1.17
C TYR A 307 -2.61 -12.65 0.03
N PHE A 308 -3.21 -13.82 0.09
CA PHE A 308 -2.89 -14.79 1.15
C PHE A 308 -1.43 -15.23 1.09
N GLN A 309 -0.91 -15.49 -0.10
CA GLN A 309 0.48 -15.86 -0.31
C GLN A 309 1.44 -14.72 0.05
N LEU A 310 1.08 -13.46 -0.27
CA LEU A 310 1.84 -12.28 0.14
C LEU A 310 1.86 -12.16 1.67
N ALA A 311 0.71 -12.30 2.34
CA ALA A 311 0.63 -12.25 3.80
C ALA A 311 1.59 -13.27 4.45
N GLU A 312 1.57 -14.52 3.97
CA GLU A 312 2.50 -15.55 4.44
C GLU A 312 3.96 -15.18 4.16
N ASP A 313 4.25 -14.66 2.97
CA ASP A 313 5.61 -14.30 2.55
C ASP A 313 6.26 -13.22 3.40
N ILE A 314 5.46 -12.25 3.88
CA ILE A 314 5.92 -11.14 4.72
C ILE A 314 5.70 -11.40 6.22
N GLY A 315 5.20 -12.59 6.60
CA GLY A 315 4.96 -12.98 7.98
C GLY A 315 3.74 -12.33 8.63
N ALA A 316 2.80 -11.81 7.84
CA ALA A 316 1.60 -11.11 8.28
C ALA A 316 0.39 -12.05 8.40
N LYS A 317 -0.52 -11.78 9.34
CA LYS A 317 -1.83 -12.45 9.37
C LYS A 317 -2.74 -11.89 8.29
N PRO A 318 -3.43 -12.74 7.51
CA PRO A 318 -4.38 -12.24 6.51
C PRO A 318 -5.63 -11.66 7.18
N LEU A 319 -6.07 -10.48 6.71
CA LEU A 319 -7.33 -9.85 7.09
C LEU A 319 -8.11 -9.48 5.82
N PRO A 320 -8.85 -10.42 5.22
CA PRO A 320 -9.73 -10.11 4.11
C PRO A 320 -10.96 -9.32 4.57
N ILE A 321 -11.32 -8.29 3.78
CA ILE A 321 -12.56 -7.52 3.95
C ILE A 321 -13.54 -7.96 2.86
N LEU A 322 -14.78 -8.28 3.24
CA LEU A 322 -15.81 -8.75 2.34
C LEU A 322 -16.98 -7.80 2.24
N ASN A 323 -17.57 -7.72 1.05
CA ASN A 323 -18.81 -6.97 0.82
C ASN A 323 -19.97 -7.63 1.59
N CYS A 324 -20.74 -6.81 2.30
CA CYS A 324 -21.90 -7.25 3.09
C CYS A 324 -23.26 -7.03 2.41
N GLY A 325 -23.29 -6.91 1.09
CA GLY A 325 -24.49 -6.59 0.32
C GLY A 325 -24.80 -5.08 0.30
N MET A 326 -23.75 -4.26 0.40
CA MET A 326 -23.85 -2.80 0.29
C MET A 326 -22.77 -2.27 -0.66
N ALA A 327 -23.18 -1.40 -1.59
CA ALA A 327 -22.26 -0.58 -2.35
C ALA A 327 -21.86 0.67 -1.54
N CYS A 328 -20.81 1.37 -2.00
CA CYS A 328 -20.29 2.55 -1.31
C CYS A 328 -21.36 3.60 -1.06
N GLN A 329 -21.53 4.01 0.21
CA GLN A 329 -22.57 4.94 0.62
C GLN A 329 -22.32 6.37 0.14
N PHE A 330 -21.09 6.70 -0.29
CA PHE A 330 -20.77 7.96 -0.97
C PHE A 330 -21.10 7.95 -2.47
N ASN A 331 -21.43 6.78 -3.06
CA ASN A 331 -21.79 6.66 -4.47
C ASN A 331 -23.28 6.25 -4.62
N SER A 332 -23.56 5.00 -5.04
CA SER A 332 -24.93 4.57 -5.28
C SER A 332 -25.72 4.27 -4.02
N SER A 333 -25.06 3.92 -2.91
CA SER A 333 -25.71 3.40 -1.69
C SER A 333 -26.62 2.20 -1.95
N GLU A 334 -26.41 1.49 -3.05
CA GLU A 334 -27.20 0.32 -3.43
C GLU A 334 -27.07 -0.78 -2.39
N THR A 335 -28.17 -1.47 -2.08
CA THR A 335 -28.19 -2.53 -1.08
C THR A 335 -28.91 -3.76 -1.61
N ALA A 336 -28.35 -4.95 -1.43
CA ALA A 336 -29.05 -6.21 -1.65
C ALA A 336 -30.22 -6.33 -0.66
N ALA A 337 -31.31 -6.96 -1.08
CA ALA A 337 -32.39 -7.30 -0.18
C ALA A 337 -31.93 -8.31 0.90
N LEU A 338 -32.49 -8.24 2.11
CA LEU A 338 -32.07 -9.12 3.21
C LEU A 338 -32.22 -10.61 2.88
N ASN A 339 -33.23 -10.99 2.10
CA ASN A 339 -33.44 -12.36 1.63
C ASN A 339 -32.49 -12.79 0.49
N GLN A 340 -31.63 -11.91 0.02
CA GLN A 340 -30.58 -12.18 -0.97
C GLN A 340 -29.18 -12.23 -0.33
N LEU A 341 -29.06 -12.05 0.98
CA LEU A 341 -27.77 -12.06 1.67
C LEU A 341 -27.12 -13.46 1.74
N ASP A 342 -27.84 -14.52 1.48
CA ASP A 342 -27.30 -15.88 1.50
C ASP A 342 -26.08 -16.05 0.56
N GLU A 343 -26.07 -15.36 -0.57
CA GLU A 343 -24.91 -15.37 -1.49
C GLU A 343 -23.67 -14.76 -0.85
N TYR A 344 -23.82 -13.61 -0.19
CA TYR A 344 -22.72 -12.90 0.45
C TYR A 344 -22.18 -13.65 1.68
N VAL A 345 -23.08 -14.20 2.49
CA VAL A 345 -22.71 -15.04 3.64
C VAL A 345 -21.97 -16.29 3.18
N ARG A 346 -22.45 -16.92 2.10
CA ARG A 346 -21.80 -18.10 1.52
C ARG A 346 -20.41 -17.74 0.99
N ASP A 347 -20.24 -16.55 0.38
CA ASP A 347 -18.92 -16.09 -0.04
C ASP A 347 -17.96 -15.99 1.16
N ALA A 348 -18.43 -15.58 2.34
CA ALA A 348 -17.60 -15.53 3.56
C ALA A 348 -17.27 -16.95 4.10
N LEU A 349 -18.24 -17.86 4.15
CA LEU A 349 -18.02 -19.24 4.59
C LEU A 349 -17.07 -20.00 3.65
N ASP A 350 -17.29 -19.86 2.34
CA ASP A 350 -16.43 -20.46 1.32
C ASP A 350 -15.00 -19.90 1.35
N LEU A 351 -14.83 -18.61 1.74
CA LEU A 351 -13.51 -18.04 1.92
C LEU A 351 -12.76 -18.66 3.11
N ILE A 352 -13.46 -18.91 4.22
CA ILE A 352 -12.87 -19.62 5.36
C ILE A 352 -12.44 -21.03 4.95
N GLU A 353 -13.29 -21.73 4.18
CA GLU A 353 -12.92 -23.03 3.64
C GLU A 353 -11.75 -22.95 2.66
N PHE A 354 -11.71 -21.93 1.77
CA PHE A 354 -10.57 -21.71 0.87
C PHE A 354 -9.28 -21.50 1.66
N ALA A 355 -9.32 -20.66 2.68
CA ALA A 355 -8.12 -20.33 3.47
C ALA A 355 -7.70 -21.46 4.42
N ASN A 356 -8.64 -22.12 5.10
CA ASN A 356 -8.36 -23.03 6.22
C ASN A 356 -8.81 -24.48 5.99
N GLY A 357 -9.68 -24.72 5.00
CA GLY A 357 -10.25 -26.04 4.76
C GLY A 357 -9.23 -27.07 4.28
N PRO A 358 -9.50 -28.36 4.51
CA PRO A 358 -8.64 -29.44 4.05
C PRO A 358 -8.65 -29.55 2.53
N VAL A 359 -7.58 -30.09 1.94
CA VAL A 359 -7.46 -30.29 0.48
C VAL A 359 -8.53 -31.23 -0.11
N THR A 360 -9.28 -31.91 0.73
CA THR A 360 -10.42 -32.76 0.32
C THR A 360 -11.74 -32.01 0.20
N SER A 361 -11.81 -30.77 0.70
CA SER A 361 -12.98 -29.90 0.53
C SER A 361 -12.90 -29.15 -0.81
N PRO A 362 -14.03 -28.69 -1.39
CA PRO A 362 -14.04 -28.03 -2.69
C PRO A 362 -13.10 -26.82 -2.78
N TRP A 363 -13.16 -25.91 -1.82
CA TRP A 363 -12.34 -24.69 -1.83
C TRP A 363 -10.90 -24.93 -1.34
N GLY A 364 -10.69 -25.84 -0.37
CA GLY A 364 -9.35 -26.27 0.02
C GLY A 364 -8.63 -27.00 -1.11
N LYS A 365 -9.37 -27.78 -1.94
CA LYS A 365 -8.82 -28.39 -3.15
C LYS A 365 -8.40 -27.32 -4.16
N LEU A 366 -9.22 -26.30 -4.41
CA LEU A 366 -8.85 -25.22 -5.33
C LEU A 366 -7.57 -24.51 -4.87
N ARG A 367 -7.44 -24.20 -3.57
CA ARG A 367 -6.20 -23.66 -3.01
C ARG A 367 -4.99 -24.55 -3.32
N ALA A 368 -5.14 -25.86 -3.10
CA ALA A 368 -4.07 -26.82 -3.39
C ALA A 368 -3.73 -26.91 -4.89
N ASP A 369 -4.74 -26.90 -5.76
CA ASP A 369 -4.56 -26.90 -7.22
C ASP A 369 -3.85 -25.62 -7.70
N MET A 370 -4.03 -24.49 -7.00
CA MET A 370 -3.30 -23.22 -7.22
C MET A 370 -1.87 -23.25 -6.66
N GLY A 371 -1.44 -24.34 -6.03
CA GLY A 371 -0.07 -24.56 -5.57
C GLY A 371 0.17 -24.36 -4.07
N HIS A 372 -0.88 -24.24 -3.24
CA HIS A 372 -0.76 -24.12 -1.79
C HIS A 372 -1.66 -25.13 -1.04
N ALA A 373 -1.10 -26.26 -0.67
CA ALA A 373 -1.85 -27.33 0.02
C ALA A 373 -2.15 -26.99 1.49
N GLU A 374 -1.24 -26.31 2.18
CA GLU A 374 -1.38 -25.96 3.59
C GLU A 374 -2.40 -24.83 3.82
N PRO A 375 -3.06 -24.76 4.99
CA PRO A 375 -3.92 -23.64 5.35
C PRO A 375 -3.16 -22.31 5.46
N PHE A 376 -3.84 -21.20 5.14
CA PHE A 376 -3.33 -19.84 5.35
C PHE A 376 -3.57 -19.29 6.78
N HIS A 377 -4.17 -20.08 7.66
CA HIS A 377 -4.42 -19.75 9.07
C HIS A 377 -5.23 -18.45 9.26
N LEU A 378 -6.28 -18.28 8.47
CA LEU A 378 -7.22 -17.16 8.60
C LEU A 378 -7.91 -17.19 9.97
N THR A 379 -7.85 -16.08 10.69
CA THR A 379 -8.43 -15.92 12.04
C THR A 379 -9.36 -14.72 12.16
N MET A 380 -9.44 -13.88 11.15
CA MET A 380 -10.22 -12.64 11.14
C MET A 380 -10.82 -12.39 9.77
N ILE A 381 -12.04 -11.84 9.72
CA ILE A 381 -12.69 -11.36 8.49
C ILE A 381 -13.36 -10.02 8.78
N GLY A 382 -13.20 -9.06 7.88
CA GLY A 382 -13.97 -7.81 7.87
C GLY A 382 -15.31 -8.00 7.16
N VAL A 383 -16.37 -7.51 7.78
CA VAL A 383 -17.74 -7.50 7.24
C VAL A 383 -18.11 -6.09 6.83
N GLY A 384 -17.98 -5.78 5.55
CA GLY A 384 -18.16 -4.44 5.00
C GLY A 384 -16.92 -3.54 5.23
N ASN A 385 -16.93 -2.38 4.59
CA ASN A 385 -15.92 -1.32 4.69
C ASN A 385 -16.63 0.04 4.85
N GLU A 386 -16.20 0.87 5.78
CA GLU A 386 -16.73 2.23 6.01
C GLU A 386 -18.25 2.37 6.09
N GLN A 387 -19.00 1.29 6.17
CA GLN A 387 -20.46 1.34 6.26
C GLN A 387 -20.91 1.82 7.64
N TRP A 388 -22.09 2.47 7.65
CA TRP A 388 -22.75 2.94 8.85
C TRP A 388 -24.29 2.88 8.74
N GLY A 389 -24.95 3.02 9.87
CA GLY A 389 -26.38 3.13 9.98
C GLY A 389 -27.14 1.78 10.05
N PRO A 390 -28.49 1.84 10.23
CA PRO A 390 -29.29 0.66 10.52
C PRO A 390 -29.20 -0.44 9.47
N ARG A 391 -29.13 -0.07 8.18
CA ARG A 391 -29.02 -1.05 7.08
C ARG A 391 -27.77 -1.91 7.17
N TYR A 392 -26.65 -1.31 7.59
CA TYR A 392 -25.41 -2.05 7.81
C TYR A 392 -25.53 -2.99 9.01
N VAL A 393 -26.08 -2.52 10.12
CA VAL A 393 -26.27 -3.32 11.33
C VAL A 393 -27.15 -4.54 11.07
N GLU A 394 -28.23 -4.40 10.29
CA GLU A 394 -29.09 -5.54 9.89
C GLU A 394 -28.29 -6.62 9.15
N ARG A 395 -27.45 -6.23 8.21
CA ARG A 395 -26.59 -7.15 7.43
C ARG A 395 -25.55 -7.81 8.31
N TYR A 396 -24.86 -7.05 9.12
CA TYR A 396 -23.90 -7.62 10.08
C TYR A 396 -24.54 -8.71 10.95
N LYS A 397 -25.74 -8.50 11.47
CA LYS A 397 -26.42 -9.51 12.28
C LYS A 397 -26.61 -10.84 11.54
N VAL A 398 -26.93 -10.79 10.24
CA VAL A 398 -27.06 -12.00 9.41
C VAL A 398 -25.71 -12.70 9.26
N PHE A 399 -24.65 -11.95 8.93
CA PHE A 399 -23.29 -12.48 8.83
C PHE A 399 -22.81 -13.08 10.15
N ALA A 400 -22.92 -12.32 11.25
CA ALA A 400 -22.47 -12.74 12.56
C ALA A 400 -23.17 -14.04 13.02
N ALA A 401 -24.47 -14.14 12.81
CA ALA A 401 -25.23 -15.36 13.17
C ALA A 401 -24.72 -16.58 12.40
N ALA A 402 -24.52 -16.47 11.09
CA ALA A 402 -24.07 -17.58 10.26
C ALA A 402 -22.60 -17.96 10.54
N LEU A 403 -21.71 -16.98 10.59
CA LEU A 403 -20.27 -17.19 10.80
C LEU A 403 -19.98 -17.74 12.20
N LYS A 404 -20.55 -17.15 13.25
CA LYS A 404 -20.34 -17.62 14.63
C LYS A 404 -20.95 -19.01 14.89
N ALA A 405 -21.97 -19.42 14.16
CA ALA A 405 -22.53 -20.77 14.25
C ALA A 405 -21.61 -21.85 13.68
N GLN A 406 -20.82 -21.55 12.65
CA GLN A 406 -19.97 -22.51 11.95
C GLN A 406 -18.48 -22.34 12.27
N HIS A 407 -18.04 -21.09 12.50
CA HIS A 407 -16.66 -20.68 12.72
C HIS A 407 -16.54 -19.71 13.90
N PRO A 408 -16.87 -20.14 15.14
CA PRO A 408 -16.78 -19.27 16.33
C PRO A 408 -15.37 -18.78 16.63
N GLU A 409 -14.34 -19.44 16.09
CA GLU A 409 -12.93 -19.06 16.20
C GLU A 409 -12.55 -17.82 15.37
N ILE A 410 -13.34 -17.50 14.33
CA ILE A 410 -13.08 -16.34 13.46
C ILE A 410 -13.59 -15.07 14.13
N LYS A 411 -12.69 -14.08 14.29
CA LYS A 411 -13.04 -12.74 14.75
C LYS A 411 -13.63 -11.92 13.60
N LEU A 412 -14.67 -11.15 13.90
CA LEU A 412 -15.31 -10.26 12.93
C LEU A 412 -14.89 -8.82 13.17
N VAL A 413 -14.41 -8.18 12.11
CA VAL A 413 -14.10 -6.75 12.08
C VAL A 413 -15.28 -6.01 11.47
N VAL A 414 -15.77 -4.97 12.16
CA VAL A 414 -16.92 -4.15 11.74
C VAL A 414 -16.53 -2.68 11.61
N ALA A 415 -17.16 -1.95 10.70
CA ALA A 415 -16.85 -0.54 10.47
C ALA A 415 -17.60 0.39 11.46
N ALA A 416 -16.92 1.46 11.90
CA ALA A 416 -17.55 2.58 12.60
C ALA A 416 -18.01 3.71 11.64
N GLY A 417 -17.93 3.47 10.33
CA GLY A 417 -18.08 4.47 9.28
C GLY A 417 -16.77 5.20 8.99
N PRO A 418 -16.77 6.16 8.04
CA PRO A 418 -15.57 6.86 7.58
C PRO A 418 -15.21 8.10 8.43
N PHE A 419 -15.95 8.36 9.51
CA PHE A 419 -15.80 9.58 10.31
C PHE A 419 -15.11 9.29 11.64
N PRO A 420 -14.14 10.11 12.07
CA PRO A 420 -13.43 9.89 13.34
C PRO A 420 -14.25 10.30 14.58
N THR A 421 -15.35 11.02 14.39
CA THR A 421 -16.23 11.58 15.46
C THR A 421 -17.60 11.90 14.90
N GLY A 422 -18.54 12.24 15.80
CA GLY A 422 -19.88 12.74 15.46
C GLY A 422 -20.95 11.65 15.51
N GLU A 423 -22.18 12.03 15.20
CA GLU A 423 -23.35 11.18 15.39
C GLU A 423 -23.23 9.80 14.70
N PRO A 424 -22.84 9.67 13.43
CA PRO A 424 -22.70 8.35 12.81
C PRO A 424 -21.70 7.46 13.54
N PHE A 425 -20.54 7.99 13.92
CA PHE A 425 -19.50 7.29 14.67
C PHE A 425 -19.99 6.85 16.06
N ASP A 426 -20.57 7.78 16.81
CA ASP A 426 -21.04 7.54 18.18
C ASP A 426 -22.19 6.52 18.21
N SER A 427 -23.10 6.60 17.23
CA SER A 427 -24.20 5.64 17.05
C SER A 427 -23.69 4.25 16.71
N MET A 428 -22.73 4.13 15.82
CA MET A 428 -22.12 2.83 15.46
C MET A 428 -21.39 2.23 16.66
N TRP A 429 -20.57 3.00 17.38
CA TRP A 429 -19.91 2.52 18.60
C TRP A 429 -20.89 2.06 19.67
N SER A 430 -21.97 2.81 19.91
CA SER A 430 -23.04 2.39 20.83
C SER A 430 -23.63 1.03 20.42
N THR A 431 -23.89 0.86 19.13
CA THR A 431 -24.44 -0.37 18.56
C THR A 431 -23.46 -1.54 18.71
N TRP A 432 -22.17 -1.34 18.41
CA TRP A 432 -21.17 -2.39 18.48
C TRP A 432 -20.91 -2.87 19.92
N ARG A 433 -20.97 -1.98 20.90
CA ARG A 433 -20.93 -2.36 22.33
C ARG A 433 -22.13 -3.22 22.70
N GLN A 434 -23.35 -2.86 22.27
CA GLN A 434 -24.57 -3.63 22.56
C GLN A 434 -24.55 -5.00 21.89
N LEU A 435 -23.98 -5.12 20.70
CA LEU A 435 -23.86 -6.38 19.94
C LEU A 435 -22.62 -7.19 20.30
N HIS A 436 -21.79 -6.72 21.22
CA HIS A 436 -20.53 -7.36 21.62
C HIS A 436 -19.65 -7.72 20.40
N ALA A 437 -19.48 -6.77 19.47
CA ALA A 437 -18.60 -6.92 18.32
C ALA A 437 -17.16 -7.24 18.77
N ASP A 438 -16.42 -8.05 18.02
CA ASP A 438 -15.05 -8.43 18.38
C ASP A 438 -14.09 -7.24 18.22
N ILE A 439 -14.08 -6.61 17.03
CA ILE A 439 -13.16 -5.53 16.66
C ILE A 439 -13.93 -4.48 15.85
N VAL A 440 -13.73 -3.20 16.19
CA VAL A 440 -14.32 -2.05 15.48
C VAL A 440 -13.23 -1.29 14.74
N ASP A 441 -13.45 -1.12 13.43
CA ASP A 441 -12.57 -0.43 12.50
C ASP A 441 -12.90 1.06 12.46
N GLU A 442 -11.92 1.91 12.78
CA GLU A 442 -12.00 3.37 12.81
C GLU A 442 -11.06 3.98 11.77
N HIS A 443 -11.50 5.03 11.07
CA HIS A 443 -10.74 5.70 10.01
C HIS A 443 -10.48 7.17 10.31
N TYR A 444 -9.25 7.68 10.01
CA TYR A 444 -8.80 9.05 10.31
C TYR A 444 -7.98 9.66 9.17
N TYR A 445 -8.63 10.37 8.27
CA TYR A 445 -7.96 11.22 7.27
C TYR A 445 -8.04 12.68 7.73
N MET A 446 -7.14 13.06 8.66
CA MET A 446 -7.22 14.30 9.43
C MET A 446 -5.93 15.13 9.31
N SER A 447 -5.98 16.40 9.75
CA SER A 447 -4.81 17.27 9.75
C SER A 447 -3.69 16.77 10.70
N PRO A 448 -2.42 17.14 10.47
CA PRO A 448 -1.34 16.86 11.41
C PRO A 448 -1.62 17.34 12.85
N ASP A 449 -2.27 18.49 13.00
CA ASP A 449 -2.64 19.04 14.32
C ASP A 449 -3.68 18.16 15.04
N TRP A 450 -4.58 17.54 14.28
CA TRP A 450 -5.52 16.57 14.86
C TRP A 450 -4.77 15.37 15.45
N PHE A 451 -3.81 14.78 14.75
CA PHE A 451 -3.01 13.67 15.24
C PHE A 451 -2.25 14.04 16.51
N LEU A 452 -1.63 15.23 16.55
CA LEU A 452 -0.90 15.72 17.73
C LEU A 452 -1.80 15.93 18.95
N THR A 453 -3.06 16.32 18.75
CA THR A 453 -4.00 16.63 19.85
C THR A 453 -4.84 15.43 20.27
N ASN A 454 -4.83 14.32 19.50
CA ASN A 454 -5.61 13.12 19.78
C ASN A 454 -4.76 11.93 20.24
N THR A 455 -3.56 12.15 20.72
CA THR A 455 -2.68 11.08 21.24
C THR A 455 -3.26 10.34 22.45
N GLY A 456 -4.19 10.98 23.19
CA GLY A 456 -4.94 10.40 24.31
C GLY A 456 -6.32 9.85 23.92
N ARG A 457 -6.64 9.68 22.61
CA ARG A 457 -7.96 9.27 22.13
C ARG A 457 -8.53 8.04 22.85
N TYR A 458 -7.67 7.06 23.13
CA TYR A 458 -8.08 5.76 23.65
C TYR A 458 -7.94 5.61 25.17
N ASP A 459 -7.44 6.65 25.88
CA ASP A 459 -7.14 6.57 27.31
C ASP A 459 -8.39 6.26 28.17
N HIS A 460 -9.57 6.61 27.66
CA HIS A 460 -10.85 6.43 28.35
C HIS A 460 -11.80 5.43 27.69
N TYR A 461 -11.33 4.65 26.69
CA TYR A 461 -12.16 3.59 26.09
C TYR A 461 -12.39 2.45 27.10
N ASP A 462 -13.56 1.81 26.99
CA ASP A 462 -13.89 0.66 27.82
C ASP A 462 -12.98 -0.53 27.48
N ARG A 463 -12.19 -0.95 28.48
CA ARG A 463 -11.22 -2.05 28.33
C ARG A 463 -11.89 -3.41 28.17
N SER A 464 -13.14 -3.57 28.61
CA SER A 464 -13.95 -4.79 28.51
C SER A 464 -14.77 -4.87 27.22
N GLY A 465 -14.89 -3.76 26.50
CA GLY A 465 -15.66 -3.63 25.26
C GLY A 465 -14.95 -4.20 24.03
N PRO A 466 -15.56 -3.96 22.83
CA PRO A 466 -14.94 -4.30 21.56
C PRO A 466 -13.54 -3.69 21.43
N LYS A 467 -12.64 -4.40 20.75
CA LYS A 467 -11.29 -3.90 20.48
C LYS A 467 -11.30 -2.94 19.30
N VAL A 468 -10.27 -2.09 19.22
CA VAL A 468 -10.11 -1.09 18.17
C VAL A 468 -9.12 -1.59 17.11
N PHE A 469 -9.50 -1.37 15.88
CA PHE A 469 -8.65 -1.36 14.72
C PHE A 469 -8.61 0.07 14.16
N ALA A 470 -7.48 0.78 14.24
CA ALA A 470 -7.25 2.02 13.50
C ALA A 470 -6.89 1.65 12.06
N GLY A 471 -7.91 1.27 11.26
CA GLY A 471 -7.72 0.50 10.03
C GLY A 471 -7.28 1.31 8.83
N GLU A 472 -7.62 2.59 8.79
CA GLU A 472 -7.13 3.52 7.77
C GLU A 472 -6.83 4.88 8.41
N TYR A 473 -5.57 5.31 8.33
CA TYR A 473 -5.22 6.66 8.73
C TYR A 473 -4.06 7.22 7.92
N ALA A 474 -4.11 8.52 7.69
CA ALA A 474 -2.99 9.32 7.20
C ALA A 474 -3.20 10.79 7.57
N ALA A 475 -2.13 11.46 7.96
CA ALA A 475 -2.16 12.90 8.21
C ALA A 475 -2.24 13.66 6.88
N GLN A 476 -3.30 14.45 6.71
CA GLN A 476 -3.59 15.21 5.50
C GLN A 476 -2.98 16.61 5.61
N SER A 477 -1.90 16.89 4.88
CA SER A 477 -1.15 18.15 5.00
C SER A 477 -1.96 19.39 4.59
N VAL A 478 -2.96 19.22 3.73
CA VAL A 478 -3.87 20.29 3.25
C VAL A 478 -5.31 20.00 3.68
N GLY A 479 -5.81 18.80 3.42
CA GLY A 479 -7.17 18.36 3.76
C GLY A 479 -7.51 17.05 3.07
N ALA A 480 -8.53 16.36 3.57
CA ALA A 480 -8.96 15.08 3.01
C ALA A 480 -9.23 15.20 1.50
N THR A 481 -8.78 14.23 0.73
CA THR A 481 -8.90 14.16 -0.74
C THR A 481 -8.17 15.25 -1.56
N SER A 482 -7.39 16.15 -0.92
CA SER A 482 -6.68 17.19 -1.66
C SER A 482 -5.52 16.60 -2.50
N ALA A 483 -5.47 16.96 -3.79
CA ALA A 483 -4.36 16.63 -4.67
C ALA A 483 -3.02 17.28 -4.24
N GLU A 484 -3.08 18.31 -3.39
CA GLU A 484 -1.93 19.03 -2.85
C GLU A 484 -1.35 18.40 -1.57
N ASN A 485 -1.95 17.33 -1.07
CA ASN A 485 -1.41 16.61 0.08
C ASN A 485 -0.02 16.06 -0.20
N ARG A 486 0.81 16.00 0.84
CA ARG A 486 2.22 15.60 0.74
C ARG A 486 2.61 14.62 1.85
N ASN A 487 3.48 13.70 1.51
CA ASN A 487 4.20 12.84 2.44
C ASN A 487 5.44 13.56 2.98
N ASN A 488 5.26 14.59 3.81
CA ASN A 488 6.36 15.36 4.37
C ASN A 488 6.64 14.98 5.83
N TRP A 489 7.75 15.48 6.37
CA TRP A 489 8.12 15.18 7.75
C TRP A 489 7.10 15.67 8.78
N LYS A 490 6.31 16.73 8.49
CA LYS A 490 5.25 17.21 9.37
C LYS A 490 4.15 16.16 9.54
N THR A 491 3.71 15.53 8.44
CA THR A 491 2.70 14.47 8.49
C THR A 491 3.23 13.26 9.27
N ALA A 492 4.39 12.78 8.90
CA ALA A 492 5.01 11.60 9.48
C ALA A 492 5.27 11.73 11.01
N ILE A 493 5.82 12.85 11.46
CA ILE A 493 6.10 13.01 12.90
C ILE A 493 4.81 13.20 13.72
N SER A 494 3.75 13.78 13.14
CA SER A 494 2.45 13.90 13.82
C SER A 494 1.77 12.54 13.98
N GLU A 495 1.90 11.66 12.97
CA GLU A 495 1.47 10.27 13.07
C GLU A 495 2.28 9.50 14.12
N ALA A 496 3.60 9.68 14.16
CA ALA A 496 4.45 9.08 15.19
C ALA A 496 4.00 9.47 16.61
N ALA A 497 3.64 10.73 16.82
CA ALA A 497 3.08 11.18 18.10
C ALA A 497 1.77 10.45 18.43
N PHE A 498 0.85 10.33 17.48
CA PHE A 498 -0.40 9.60 17.66
C PHE A 498 -0.17 8.11 17.94
N MET A 499 0.79 7.48 17.23
CA MET A 499 1.12 6.07 17.41
C MET A 499 1.65 5.75 18.82
N THR A 500 2.24 6.72 19.55
CA THR A 500 2.56 6.52 20.98
C THR A 500 1.30 6.28 21.82
N GLY A 501 0.20 6.97 21.46
CA GLY A 501 -1.11 6.78 22.09
C GLY A 501 -1.73 5.41 21.77
N LEU A 502 -1.56 4.92 20.52
CA LEU A 502 -1.99 3.56 20.15
C LEU A 502 -1.26 2.51 21.01
N GLU A 503 0.07 2.60 21.14
CA GLU A 503 0.86 1.67 21.93
C GLU A 503 0.51 1.68 23.43
N ARG A 504 0.37 2.87 24.05
CA ARG A 504 -0.02 2.97 25.46
C ARG A 504 -1.37 2.32 25.75
N ASN A 505 -2.23 2.26 24.73
CA ASN A 505 -3.56 1.68 24.78
C ASN A 505 -3.67 0.34 24.06
N GLY A 506 -2.59 -0.43 23.96
CA GLY A 506 -2.53 -1.70 23.26
C GLY A 506 -3.43 -2.81 23.83
N ASP A 507 -4.02 -2.60 25.01
CA ASP A 507 -5.09 -3.44 25.58
C ASP A 507 -6.46 -3.20 24.91
N VAL A 508 -6.67 -2.03 24.32
CA VAL A 508 -7.86 -1.65 23.55
C VAL A 508 -7.54 -1.65 22.06
N VAL A 509 -6.48 -0.95 21.63
CA VAL A 509 -6.05 -0.88 20.23
C VAL A 509 -5.24 -2.11 19.90
N GLN A 510 -5.83 -3.04 19.16
CA GLN A 510 -5.15 -4.28 18.78
C GLN A 510 -4.49 -4.24 17.42
N MET A 511 -4.93 -3.31 16.55
CA MET A 511 -4.47 -3.22 15.17
C MET A 511 -4.46 -1.77 14.70
N ALA A 512 -3.47 -1.43 13.87
CA ALA A 512 -3.38 -0.13 13.20
C ALA A 512 -2.66 -0.26 11.85
N SER A 513 -3.13 0.43 10.81
CA SER A 513 -2.50 0.48 9.48
C SER A 513 -2.63 1.84 8.82
N TYR A 514 -1.53 2.31 8.24
CA TYR A 514 -1.50 3.49 7.39
C TYR A 514 -2.18 3.21 6.05
N ALA A 515 -2.86 4.19 5.48
CA ALA A 515 -3.57 4.09 4.20
C ALA A 515 -3.53 5.41 3.41
N PRO A 516 -3.42 5.32 2.04
CA PRO A 516 -3.10 4.16 1.21
C PRO A 516 -1.62 3.75 1.21
N LEU A 517 -1.34 2.56 0.68
CA LEU A 517 -0.02 1.96 0.76
C LEU A 517 0.89 2.30 -0.42
N LEU A 518 0.38 2.20 -1.66
CA LEU A 518 1.16 2.27 -2.89
C LEU A 518 0.58 3.29 -3.87
N ALA A 519 1.44 4.10 -4.49
CA ALA A 519 1.06 5.01 -5.57
C ALA A 519 2.05 5.00 -6.73
N HIS A 520 1.54 4.80 -7.95
CA HIS A 520 2.31 5.00 -9.17
C HIS A 520 2.45 6.49 -9.48
N VAL A 521 3.69 6.99 -9.66
CA VAL A 521 3.99 8.42 -9.78
C VAL A 521 3.25 9.11 -10.93
N ASP A 522 3.01 8.39 -12.04
CA ASP A 522 2.37 8.94 -13.24
C ASP A 522 0.85 8.64 -13.31
N ALA A 523 0.28 8.01 -12.26
CA ALA A 523 -1.10 7.53 -12.31
C ALA A 523 -1.88 7.69 -11.00
N TRP A 524 -1.29 8.30 -9.99
CA TRP A 524 -1.94 8.52 -8.70
C TRP A 524 -3.19 9.41 -8.84
N GLN A 525 -4.12 9.21 -7.94
CA GLN A 525 -5.32 10.03 -7.80
C GLN A 525 -5.62 10.42 -6.35
N TRP A 526 -5.05 9.70 -5.38
CA TRP A 526 -5.13 9.98 -3.95
C TRP A 526 -3.73 10.23 -3.38
N LYS A 527 -3.64 11.14 -2.40
CA LYS A 527 -2.45 11.42 -1.59
C LYS A 527 -2.86 11.67 -0.13
N PRO A 528 -1.98 11.45 0.84
CA PRO A 528 -0.61 10.93 0.75
C PRO A 528 -0.57 9.38 0.70
N ASP A 529 0.56 8.78 0.32
CA ASP A 529 0.76 7.33 0.22
C ASP A 529 2.07 6.91 0.90
N ALA A 530 2.15 5.68 1.45
CA ALA A 530 3.34 5.24 2.18
C ALA A 530 4.54 4.99 1.25
N ILE A 531 4.31 4.42 0.07
CA ILE A 531 5.34 4.01 -0.89
C ILE A 531 4.98 4.56 -2.28
N TRP A 532 5.91 5.24 -2.91
CA TRP A 532 5.80 5.68 -4.29
C TRP A 532 6.65 4.82 -5.20
N PHE A 533 6.15 4.56 -6.41
CA PHE A 533 6.87 3.76 -7.40
C PHE A 533 6.66 4.28 -8.82
N ASP A 534 7.63 4.00 -9.69
CA ASP A 534 7.54 4.12 -11.14
C ASP A 534 7.62 2.72 -11.78
N ASN A 535 7.78 2.64 -13.07
CA ASN A 535 7.86 1.36 -13.77
C ASN A 535 9.06 0.49 -13.38
N LEU A 536 10.09 1.04 -12.72
CA LEU A 536 11.35 0.33 -12.39
C LEU A 536 11.78 0.47 -10.94
N ARG A 537 11.41 1.57 -10.25
CA ARG A 537 11.96 1.93 -8.94
C ARG A 537 10.83 2.18 -7.94
N SER A 538 11.17 2.10 -6.66
CA SER A 538 10.28 2.44 -5.57
C SER A 538 11.04 3.11 -4.42
N TYR A 539 10.32 3.89 -3.61
CA TYR A 539 10.86 4.46 -2.37
C TYR A 539 9.79 4.58 -1.29
N GLY A 540 10.23 4.46 -0.03
CA GLY A 540 9.40 4.74 1.14
C GLY A 540 9.43 6.23 1.49
N THR A 541 8.27 6.77 1.84
CA THR A 541 8.12 8.15 2.32
C THR A 541 8.56 8.30 3.77
N PRO A 542 8.66 9.51 4.33
CA PRO A 542 8.85 9.69 5.77
C PRO A 542 7.79 8.96 6.60
N ASP A 543 6.52 8.95 6.15
CA ASP A 543 5.42 8.22 6.77
C ASP A 543 5.69 6.70 6.78
N TYR A 544 6.16 6.13 5.67
CA TYR A 544 6.58 4.72 5.61
C TYR A 544 7.65 4.40 6.66
N TYR A 545 8.66 5.28 6.81
CA TYR A 545 9.72 5.03 7.78
C TYR A 545 9.24 5.14 9.23
N VAL A 546 8.27 6.02 9.53
CA VAL A 546 7.60 6.06 10.83
C VAL A 546 6.87 4.76 11.10
N GLN A 547 6.05 4.26 10.17
CA GLN A 547 5.37 2.98 10.31
C GLN A 547 6.39 1.84 10.54
N LYS A 548 7.47 1.82 9.75
CA LYS A 548 8.54 0.81 9.84
C LYS A 548 9.20 0.77 11.21
N VAL A 549 9.59 1.93 11.75
CA VAL A 549 10.29 1.92 13.04
C VAL A 549 9.37 1.59 14.20
N PHE A 550 8.08 1.91 14.12
CA PHE A 550 7.11 1.47 15.13
C PHE A 550 6.86 -0.04 15.05
N ALA A 551 6.57 -0.57 13.86
CA ALA A 551 6.29 -1.99 13.66
C ALA A 551 7.48 -2.90 14.05
N ASN A 552 8.72 -2.45 13.77
CA ASN A 552 9.93 -3.20 14.09
C ASN A 552 10.41 -3.05 15.55
N ASN A 553 9.73 -2.22 16.36
CA ASN A 553 10.13 -1.94 17.74
C ASN A 553 8.91 -1.98 18.67
N VAL A 554 8.02 -2.93 18.46
CA VAL A 554 6.89 -3.20 19.35
C VAL A 554 7.29 -4.28 20.37
N GLY A 555 6.92 -4.10 21.65
CA GLY A 555 7.14 -5.11 22.68
C GLY A 555 5.94 -6.03 22.87
N THR A 556 6.02 -6.92 23.85
CA THR A 556 4.92 -7.83 24.24
C THR A 556 4.04 -7.25 25.35
N ARG A 557 4.55 -6.26 26.11
CA ARG A 557 3.90 -5.60 27.23
C ARG A 557 3.99 -4.09 27.15
N ILE A 558 2.91 -3.43 27.53
CA ILE A 558 2.91 -1.98 27.77
C ILE A 558 3.69 -1.70 29.07
N ILE A 559 4.54 -0.68 29.05
CA ILE A 559 5.22 -0.19 30.24
C ILE A 559 4.74 1.24 30.53
N PRO A 560 4.29 1.55 31.77
CA PRO A 560 3.91 2.90 32.14
C PRO A 560 5.04 3.90 31.94
N VAL A 561 4.73 5.03 31.31
CA VAL A 561 5.66 6.12 31.02
C VAL A 561 5.05 7.48 31.35
N THR A 562 5.84 8.39 31.93
CA THR A 562 5.42 9.74 32.29
C THR A 562 6.51 10.76 31.95
N PRO A 563 6.22 11.89 31.30
CA PRO A 563 4.90 12.28 30.78
C PRO A 563 4.54 11.54 29.51
N GLU A 564 3.27 11.30 29.27
CA GLU A 564 2.77 10.69 28.03
C GLU A 564 2.80 11.70 26.87
N ALA A 565 2.34 12.94 27.15
CA ALA A 565 2.36 14.06 26.22
C ALA A 565 2.46 15.39 26.99
N VAL A 566 3.56 16.13 26.79
CA VAL A 566 3.74 17.46 27.40
C VAL A 566 4.65 18.34 26.56
N GLY A 567 4.19 19.56 26.24
CA GLY A 567 5.03 20.57 25.58
C GLY A 567 5.70 20.09 24.29
N GLY A 568 4.99 19.30 23.47
CA GLY A 568 5.49 18.74 22.21
C GLY A 568 6.42 17.53 22.39
N LEU A 569 6.53 16.97 23.58
CA LEU A 569 7.16 15.67 23.83
C LEU A 569 6.06 14.62 24.01
N TYR A 570 6.10 13.54 23.21
CA TYR A 570 5.18 12.42 23.27
C TYR A 570 5.99 11.14 23.49
N THR A 571 5.50 10.24 24.37
CA THR A 571 6.25 9.06 24.74
C THR A 571 5.38 7.81 24.83
N SER A 572 6.00 6.66 24.55
CA SER A 572 5.49 5.33 24.89
C SER A 572 6.64 4.44 25.29
N ALA A 573 6.35 3.38 26.04
CA ALA A 573 7.33 2.37 26.40
C ALA A 573 6.73 0.98 26.37
N THR A 574 7.49 0.01 25.88
CA THR A 574 7.09 -1.40 25.78
C THR A 574 8.24 -2.31 26.17
N LEU A 575 7.94 -3.46 26.74
CA LEU A 575 8.91 -4.51 27.06
C LEU A 575 8.65 -5.72 26.18
N ASP A 576 9.68 -6.24 25.56
CA ASP A 576 9.63 -7.56 24.96
C ASP A 576 10.10 -8.60 25.98
N GLU A 577 9.16 -9.40 26.50
CA GLU A 577 9.42 -10.43 27.49
C GLU A 577 10.26 -11.59 26.94
N ASN A 578 10.32 -11.78 25.62
CA ASN A 578 11.09 -12.86 25.00
C ASN A 578 12.57 -12.50 24.85
N THR A 579 12.86 -11.25 24.51
CA THR A 579 14.23 -10.75 24.28
C THR A 579 14.78 -9.99 25.48
N HIS A 580 13.96 -9.73 26.51
CA HIS A 580 14.29 -8.89 27.67
C HIS A 580 14.81 -7.51 27.24
N GLU A 581 14.13 -6.90 26.28
CA GLU A 581 14.48 -5.58 25.75
C GLU A 581 13.36 -4.58 26.04
N LEU A 582 13.70 -3.50 26.74
CA LEU A 582 12.81 -2.36 26.95
C LEU A 582 12.96 -1.39 25.78
N THR A 583 11.87 -1.07 25.11
CA THR A 583 11.80 -0.05 24.06
C THR A 583 11.14 1.21 24.61
N VAL A 584 11.84 2.34 24.58
CA VAL A 584 11.30 3.67 24.91
C VAL A 584 11.28 4.51 23.66
N LYS A 585 10.10 5.02 23.29
CA LYS A 585 9.91 5.92 22.15
C LYS A 585 9.70 7.34 22.66
N ALA A 586 10.43 8.31 22.11
CA ALA A 586 10.33 9.73 22.44
C ALA A 586 10.24 10.55 21.15
N ILE A 587 9.12 11.25 20.97
CA ILE A 587 8.87 12.12 19.83
C ILE A 587 8.99 13.56 20.30
N ASN A 588 9.96 14.30 19.77
CA ASN A 588 10.15 15.72 20.04
C ASN A 588 9.57 16.57 18.91
N TYR A 589 8.33 16.99 19.05
CA TYR A 589 7.68 17.94 18.13
C TYR A 589 7.98 19.38 18.54
N SER A 590 9.27 19.77 18.46
CA SER A 590 9.76 21.10 18.81
C SER A 590 10.86 21.50 17.83
N PRO A 591 10.95 22.79 17.44
CA PRO A 591 12.06 23.30 16.61
C PRO A 591 13.41 23.32 17.35
N SER A 592 13.41 23.05 18.64
CA SER A 592 14.61 23.04 19.48
C SER A 592 14.98 21.63 19.91
N ALA A 593 16.28 21.37 19.98
CA ALA A 593 16.78 20.18 20.63
C ALA A 593 16.40 20.21 22.12
N ARG A 594 16.08 19.04 22.68
CA ARG A 594 15.64 18.90 24.06
C ARG A 594 16.54 17.94 24.83
N GLY A 595 17.16 18.42 25.89
CA GLY A 595 17.79 17.56 26.89
C GLY A 595 16.72 16.82 27.68
N ALA A 596 16.89 15.51 27.86
CA ALA A 596 15.98 14.69 28.66
C ALA A 596 16.78 13.66 29.47
N GLU A 597 16.16 13.13 30.51
CA GLU A 597 16.66 12.01 31.29
C GLU A 597 15.61 10.91 31.30
N ILE A 598 15.96 9.71 30.79
CA ILE A 598 15.14 8.52 30.97
C ILE A 598 15.47 7.93 32.34
N ARG A 599 14.45 7.88 33.21
CA ARG A 599 14.54 7.29 34.55
C ARG A 599 13.79 5.98 34.62
N LEU A 600 14.52 4.91 34.81
CA LEU A 600 13.97 3.57 34.89
C LEU A 600 13.74 3.17 36.36
N THR A 601 12.54 2.62 36.62
CA THR A 601 12.21 2.01 37.92
C THR A 601 12.03 0.51 37.69
N GLY A 602 12.57 -0.30 38.61
CA GLY A 602 12.45 -1.75 38.53
C GLY A 602 13.59 -2.49 37.84
N ILE A 603 14.40 -1.77 37.05
CA ILE A 603 15.61 -2.31 36.41
C ILE A 603 16.77 -1.33 36.53
N ASN A 604 17.99 -1.86 36.44
CA ASN A 604 19.21 -1.06 36.42
C ASN A 604 20.10 -1.56 35.27
N PRO A 605 19.82 -1.13 34.02
CA PRO A 605 20.47 -1.67 32.83
C PRO A 605 21.98 -1.41 32.84
N SER A 606 22.72 -2.36 32.30
CA SER A 606 24.16 -2.24 32.08
C SER A 606 24.49 -2.76 30.69
N GLY A 607 25.11 -1.92 29.84
CA GLY A 607 25.53 -2.28 28.50
C GLY A 607 25.13 -1.26 27.46
N THR A 608 25.06 -1.72 26.23
CA THR A 608 24.85 -0.88 25.04
C THR A 608 23.36 -0.69 24.75
N ILE A 609 22.89 0.53 24.80
CA ILE A 609 21.57 0.96 24.30
C ILE A 609 21.69 1.19 22.80
N LYS A 610 20.82 0.57 22.02
CA LYS A 610 20.68 0.87 20.59
C LYS A 610 19.69 2.00 20.43
N ILE A 611 20.04 2.99 19.59
CA ILE A 611 19.22 4.17 19.34
C ILE A 611 18.90 4.24 17.85
N ILE A 612 17.63 4.43 17.52
CA ILE A 612 17.16 4.67 16.16
C ILE A 612 16.51 6.05 16.14
N THR A 613 16.96 6.93 15.24
CA THR A 613 16.47 8.30 15.14
C THR A 613 16.04 8.63 13.71
N LEU A 614 14.83 9.18 13.56
CA LEU A 614 14.39 9.88 12.36
C LEU A 614 14.27 11.36 12.73
N ALA A 615 14.84 12.25 11.92
CA ALA A 615 14.75 13.67 12.19
C ALA A 615 14.99 14.51 10.93
N SER A 616 14.28 15.63 10.84
CA SER A 616 14.59 16.72 9.92
C SER A 616 14.28 18.05 10.60
N ALA A 617 15.16 19.04 10.44
CA ALA A 617 14.87 20.40 10.89
C ALA A 617 13.81 21.10 10.02
N ASP A 618 13.59 20.60 8.79
CA ASP A 618 12.57 21.07 7.88
C ASP A 618 11.37 20.12 7.92
N LEU A 619 10.24 20.62 8.40
CA LEU A 619 8.97 19.89 8.43
C LEU A 619 8.38 19.61 7.04
N ASN A 620 8.85 20.29 6.00
CA ASN A 620 8.44 20.04 4.61
C ASN A 620 9.36 19.04 3.89
N ALA A 621 10.37 18.48 4.57
CA ALA A 621 11.26 17.48 3.98
C ALA A 621 10.48 16.26 3.50
N GLU A 622 10.74 15.82 2.28
CA GLU A 622 10.13 14.67 1.60
C GLU A 622 11.23 13.75 1.05
N ASN A 623 10.90 12.48 0.92
CA ASN A 623 11.69 11.54 0.13
C ASN A 623 11.25 11.58 -1.34
N SER A 624 12.14 11.19 -2.25
CA SER A 624 11.90 11.15 -3.69
C SER A 624 12.76 10.07 -4.36
N PHE A 625 12.56 9.81 -5.66
CA PHE A 625 13.43 8.90 -6.41
C PHE A 625 14.91 9.34 -6.41
N ASP A 626 15.18 10.65 -6.39
CA ASP A 626 16.55 11.18 -6.36
C ASP A 626 17.13 11.19 -4.93
N HIS A 627 16.28 11.29 -3.93
CA HIS A 627 16.64 11.35 -2.52
C HIS A 627 15.76 10.41 -1.68
N PRO A 628 15.83 9.08 -1.89
CA PRO A 628 14.90 8.12 -1.28
C PRO A 628 15.05 7.96 0.24
N THR A 629 16.12 8.50 0.80
CA THR A 629 16.47 8.42 2.23
C THR A 629 16.71 9.79 2.86
N ALA A 630 16.18 10.88 2.28
CA ALA A 630 16.33 12.24 2.83
C ALA A 630 15.84 12.32 4.29
N VAL A 631 14.74 11.64 4.60
CA VAL A 631 14.27 11.37 5.96
C VAL A 631 14.16 9.86 6.13
N SER A 632 15.10 9.27 6.86
CA SER A 632 15.20 7.83 7.07
C SER A 632 15.83 7.50 8.42
N PRO A 633 15.70 6.27 8.95
CA PRO A 633 16.27 5.89 10.24
C PRO A 633 17.79 5.93 10.25
N GLU A 634 18.35 6.65 11.22
CA GLU A 634 19.78 6.64 11.59
C GLU A 634 19.99 5.82 12.86
N SER A 635 21.01 4.98 12.90
CA SER A 635 21.34 4.15 14.08
C SER A 635 22.57 4.68 14.80
N SER A 636 22.52 4.67 16.13
CA SER A 636 23.64 4.97 17.01
C SER A 636 23.56 4.14 18.30
N THR A 637 24.55 4.29 19.19
CA THR A 637 24.60 3.56 20.46
C THR A 637 24.99 4.48 21.61
N LEU A 638 24.58 4.10 22.81
CA LEU A 638 24.94 4.77 24.06
C LEU A 638 25.25 3.71 25.12
N GLU A 639 26.39 3.83 25.79
CA GLU A 639 26.70 2.96 26.93
C GLU A 639 26.03 3.46 28.22
N THR A 640 25.44 2.56 28.97
CA THR A 640 24.86 2.87 30.30
C THR A 640 25.31 1.89 31.36
N LYS A 641 25.34 2.38 32.61
CA LYS A 641 25.55 1.59 33.83
C LYS A 641 24.56 2.00 34.91
N SER A 642 23.49 2.66 34.56
CA SER A 642 22.52 3.25 35.47
C SER A 642 21.13 3.30 34.85
N GLY A 643 20.11 3.20 35.68
CA GLY A 643 18.72 3.47 35.29
C GLY A 643 18.40 4.94 35.02
N ASN A 644 19.34 5.86 35.27
CA ASN A 644 19.24 7.27 34.91
C ASN A 644 20.08 7.53 33.66
N ILE A 645 19.43 7.69 32.52
CA ILE A 645 20.06 7.75 31.19
C ILE A 645 19.85 9.15 30.63
N PRO A 646 20.89 10.02 30.62
CA PRO A 646 20.80 11.32 29.97
C PRO A 646 20.77 11.16 28.46
N VAL A 647 19.83 11.82 27.82
CA VAL A 647 19.62 11.76 26.37
C VAL A 647 19.41 13.14 25.77
N GLN A 648 19.69 13.27 24.47
CA GLN A 648 19.47 14.49 23.71
C GLN A 648 18.54 14.15 22.54
N LEU A 649 17.34 14.74 22.55
CA LEU A 649 16.39 14.63 21.45
C LEU A 649 16.66 15.74 20.43
N ARG A 650 16.81 15.37 19.16
CA ARG A 650 17.01 16.34 18.06
C ARG A 650 15.73 17.18 17.85
N PRO A 651 15.82 18.37 17.23
CA PRO A 651 14.63 19.08 16.76
C PRO A 651 13.79 18.19 15.85
N TYR A 652 12.48 18.23 15.99
CA TYR A 652 11.53 17.47 15.19
C TYR A 652 12.01 16.04 14.93
N SER A 653 12.06 15.23 16.00
CA SER A 653 12.61 13.87 15.91
C SER A 653 11.71 12.80 16.50
N VAL A 654 11.78 11.62 15.92
CA VAL A 654 11.33 10.35 16.48
C VAL A 654 12.57 9.59 16.93
N THR A 655 12.71 9.30 18.20
CA THR A 655 13.86 8.57 18.75
C THR A 655 13.39 7.33 19.52
N ILE A 656 13.96 6.19 19.19
CA ILE A 656 13.67 4.91 19.83
C ILE A 656 14.92 4.42 20.54
N TYR A 657 14.79 4.14 21.83
CA TYR A 657 15.84 3.58 22.68
C TYR A 657 15.52 2.13 22.96
N ARG A 658 16.39 1.21 22.56
CA ARG A 658 16.32 -0.21 22.86
C ARG A 658 17.32 -0.51 23.98
N ILE A 659 16.81 -0.79 25.17
CA ILE A 659 17.55 -0.85 26.42
C ILE A 659 17.52 -2.29 26.91
N PRO A 660 18.67 -2.93 27.17
CA PRO A 660 18.70 -4.24 27.85
C PRO A 660 17.98 -4.18 29.20
N ALA A 661 17.06 -5.10 29.46
CA ALA A 661 16.21 -5.13 30.65
C ALA A 661 16.55 -6.30 31.58
N GLU A 662 17.78 -6.85 31.48
CA GLU A 662 18.31 -7.89 32.38
C GLU A 662 18.76 -7.34 33.74
#